data_1773115d0cb8d325bdc8b7f5cfd7ce37
#
_entry.id   1773115d0cb8d325bdc8b7f5cfd7ce37
#
_cell.length_a   1.000
_cell.length_b   1.000
_cell.length_c   1.000
_cell.angle_alpha   90.00
_cell.angle_beta   90.00
_cell.angle_gamma   90.00
#
_symmetry.space_group_name_H-M   'P 1'
#
loop_
_entity.id
_entity.type
_entity.pdbx_description
1 polymer ?
#
loop_
_entity_poly.entity_id
_entity_poly.type
_entity_poly.pdbx_seq_one_letter_code
_entity_poly.pdbx_strand_id
1 'polypeptide(L)'
;MLICVYFILIFIKINPMSFATYCQLVEKITQWNYAYHVRDESLIEDAEYDAAFIQLQTIEMAHPEWVLPESPSQRVGAPASSSFQKITHEMKMLSLSNAFSLSDTWDFFVKAAKELECDVDTLPILSEPKLDGLAISLRYEKGILRYGATRGDGQIGEDVTHTIKTIASIPLKLFTQDPPEVFEVRGEVFMSKAVFEQINVLAQQENGRLFVNPRNAAAGTIRQLNPKIAAERALQFMPYGIGAYLGEKVFTAHSQILTYLNTLGFQINSNTRTFNATERAFDEDYQRMAALRESLPMEIDGIVYKIDYLALQQQLGFIARSPKWAVARKFPAQMVKTTLLDVIFQVGRTGVLTPVAKLKPVFVGGVTVSNATLHNMDEIERLGLCIGDEVEIHRAGDVIPKVVSVVAQSEHRQRIQMPARCPICQSEVNRIDNQAAYRCSGGLICGAQIAERIIYYASRDCMNIKQLGRVLIETLCEQGVLNSVAAIYRLTIADIARLDGQGEKNATKILAAIDASKKTTFSLFLTALGISEVGEEGAKNIARYFKNLTALRTADIETLLQVPDVGAVTAKNIHAFFSQQENNQLIDALLAAGVHWNEENFEPRYTPLSGQIWVLTGTLQLPRKVVKETLETLGAKVSGSVSAKTTCVLAGELAGSKLLQAQTLGVDIINETQFLALMHTFDINL
;
A
#
# COMPACT_ATOMS: atom_id res chain seq x y z
N MET A 1 -67.42 -4.94 -11.06
CA MET A 1 -66.01 -5.04 -10.71
C MET A 1 -65.20 -5.36 -11.99
N LEU A 2 -65.39 -4.56 -13.06
CA LEU A 2 -64.75 -4.76 -14.38
C LEU A 2 -64.62 -3.42 -15.15
N ILE A 3 -64.54 -2.26 -14.45
CA ILE A 3 -64.50 -0.92 -15.03
C ILE A 3 -63.28 -0.10 -14.59
N CYS A 4 -62.39 -0.62 -13.69
CA CYS A 4 -61.21 0.08 -13.20
C CYS A 4 -59.86 -0.34 -13.83
N VAL A 5 -59.85 -1.25 -14.84
CA VAL A 5 -58.60 -1.67 -15.50
C VAL A 5 -58.42 -0.98 -16.89
N TYR A 6 -59.41 -0.19 -17.33
CA TYR A 6 -59.37 0.39 -18.68
C TYR A 6 -58.96 1.86 -18.73
N PHE A 7 -58.57 2.51 -17.62
CA PHE A 7 -58.24 3.97 -17.56
C PHE A 7 -56.76 4.27 -17.37
N ILE A 8 -55.85 3.29 -17.38
CA ILE A 8 -54.39 3.52 -17.30
C ILE A 8 -53.69 3.37 -18.67
N LEU A 9 -54.45 3.09 -19.74
CA LEU A 9 -53.91 2.90 -21.08
C LEU A 9 -54.18 4.08 -22.04
N ILE A 10 -54.37 5.28 -21.55
CA ILE A 10 -54.57 6.47 -22.39
C ILE A 10 -53.48 7.50 -22.12
N PHE A 11 -52.67 7.75 -23.17
CA PHE A 11 -51.72 8.84 -23.35
C PHE A 11 -50.31 8.71 -22.82
N ILE A 12 -49.58 7.69 -23.23
CA ILE A 12 -48.23 7.96 -23.70
C ILE A 12 -48.28 7.84 -25.23
N LYS A 13 -48.27 8.97 -25.93
CA LYS A 13 -47.87 9.03 -27.34
C LYS A 13 -46.42 8.52 -27.37
N ILE A 14 -46.23 7.24 -27.58
CA ILE A 14 -44.94 6.66 -27.86
C ILE A 14 -44.54 7.19 -29.23
N ASN A 15 -43.78 8.29 -29.28
CA ASN A 15 -42.89 8.50 -30.41
C ASN A 15 -42.11 7.17 -30.55
N PRO A 16 -41.88 6.66 -31.77
CA PRO A 16 -41.14 5.42 -31.93
C PRO A 16 -39.84 5.57 -31.20
N MET A 17 -39.71 4.81 -30.09
CA MET A 17 -38.53 4.82 -29.22
C MET A 17 -37.33 4.48 -30.08
N SER A 18 -36.44 5.43 -30.28
CA SER A 18 -35.24 5.21 -31.07
C SER A 18 -34.03 5.08 -30.12
N PHE A 19 -32.97 4.42 -30.55
CA PHE A 19 -31.72 4.39 -29.84
C PHE A 19 -31.18 5.79 -29.52
N ALA A 20 -31.39 6.75 -30.43
CA ALA A 20 -31.04 8.15 -30.20
C ALA A 20 -31.80 8.78 -29.02
N THR A 21 -33.08 8.47 -28.86
CA THR A 21 -33.90 8.95 -27.72
C THR A 21 -33.42 8.34 -26.40
N TYR A 22 -33.04 7.06 -26.42
CA TYR A 22 -32.43 6.40 -25.29
C TYR A 22 -31.09 7.03 -24.88
N CYS A 23 -30.19 7.32 -25.82
CA CYS A 23 -28.93 8.02 -25.56
C CYS A 23 -29.15 9.42 -24.95
N GLN A 24 -30.11 10.18 -25.45
CA GLN A 24 -30.47 11.49 -24.87
C GLN A 24 -30.96 11.37 -23.42
N LEU A 25 -31.73 10.35 -23.11
CA LEU A 25 -32.19 10.10 -21.73
C LEU A 25 -31.04 9.72 -20.80
N VAL A 26 -30.12 8.85 -21.25
CA VAL A 26 -28.89 8.50 -20.50
C VAL A 26 -28.05 9.76 -20.23
N GLU A 27 -27.84 10.60 -21.23
CA GLU A 27 -27.07 11.85 -21.10
C GLU A 27 -27.74 12.81 -20.12
N LYS A 28 -29.06 13.02 -20.23
CA LYS A 28 -29.85 13.89 -19.37
C LYS A 28 -29.74 13.44 -17.87
N ILE A 29 -29.96 12.18 -17.58
CA ILE A 29 -29.84 11.64 -16.21
C ILE A 29 -28.41 11.74 -15.71
N THR A 30 -27.41 11.50 -16.57
CA THR A 30 -26.00 11.65 -16.22
C THR A 30 -25.66 13.09 -15.83
N GLN A 31 -26.17 14.09 -16.55
CA GLN A 31 -25.98 15.52 -16.23
C GLN A 31 -26.64 15.89 -14.89
N TRP A 32 -27.84 15.38 -14.60
CA TRP A 32 -28.52 15.60 -13.33
C TRP A 32 -27.77 14.99 -12.16
N ASN A 33 -27.27 13.77 -12.31
CA ASN A 33 -26.41 13.11 -11.32
C ASN A 33 -25.13 13.92 -11.04
N TYR A 34 -24.52 14.45 -12.08
CA TYR A 34 -23.33 15.29 -11.94
C TYR A 34 -23.63 16.59 -11.18
N ALA A 35 -24.72 17.29 -11.53
CA ALA A 35 -25.12 18.50 -10.84
C ALA A 35 -25.38 18.23 -9.34
N TYR A 36 -26.13 17.17 -9.03
CA TYR A 36 -26.50 16.83 -7.66
C TYR A 36 -25.30 16.34 -6.82
N HIS A 37 -24.51 15.38 -7.33
CA HIS A 37 -23.47 14.71 -6.54
C HIS A 37 -22.09 15.38 -6.58
N VAL A 38 -21.82 16.24 -7.57
CA VAL A 38 -20.51 16.88 -7.77
C VAL A 38 -20.55 18.38 -7.55
N ARG A 39 -21.65 19.05 -7.98
CA ARG A 39 -21.82 20.49 -7.84
C ARG A 39 -22.67 20.92 -6.64
N ASP A 40 -23.31 19.96 -5.97
CA ASP A 40 -24.28 20.23 -4.89
C ASP A 40 -25.46 21.13 -5.36
N GLU A 41 -25.87 20.94 -6.62
CA GLU A 41 -26.94 21.70 -7.29
C GLU A 41 -28.07 20.75 -7.69
N SER A 42 -29.31 20.98 -7.19
CA SER A 42 -30.48 20.25 -7.65
C SER A 42 -31.07 20.99 -8.88
N LEU A 43 -30.94 20.39 -10.07
CA LEU A 43 -31.50 20.96 -11.33
C LEU A 43 -32.97 20.62 -11.56
N ILE A 44 -33.48 19.59 -10.85
CA ILE A 44 -34.84 19.08 -11.00
C ILE A 44 -35.37 18.58 -9.64
N GLU A 45 -36.68 18.36 -9.58
CA GLU A 45 -37.30 17.72 -8.43
C GLU A 45 -37.07 16.19 -8.42
N ASP A 46 -37.02 15.60 -7.24
CA ASP A 46 -36.79 14.15 -7.06
C ASP A 46 -37.79 13.28 -7.84
N ALA A 47 -39.07 13.72 -7.89
CA ALA A 47 -40.12 13.02 -8.62
C ALA A 47 -39.88 12.99 -10.15
N GLU A 48 -39.29 14.04 -10.72
CA GLU A 48 -38.93 14.09 -12.16
C GLU A 48 -37.73 13.18 -12.45
N TYR A 49 -36.76 13.15 -11.53
CA TYR A 49 -35.62 12.25 -11.63
C TYR A 49 -36.08 10.78 -11.59
N ASP A 50 -36.91 10.42 -10.60
CA ASP A 50 -37.42 9.04 -10.43
C ASP A 50 -38.20 8.59 -11.66
N ALA A 51 -39.06 9.45 -12.21
CA ALA A 51 -39.81 9.13 -13.43
C ALA A 51 -38.89 8.87 -14.62
N ALA A 52 -37.87 9.70 -14.83
CA ALA A 52 -36.89 9.53 -15.90
C ALA A 52 -36.06 8.26 -15.72
N PHE A 53 -35.67 7.94 -14.46
CA PHE A 53 -34.89 6.73 -14.16
C PHE A 53 -35.72 5.44 -14.37
N ILE A 54 -37.01 5.44 -14.00
CA ILE A 54 -37.94 4.33 -14.28
C ILE A 54 -38.11 4.15 -15.81
N GLN A 55 -38.23 5.27 -16.55
CA GLN A 55 -38.31 5.24 -18.01
C GLN A 55 -37.04 4.61 -18.60
N LEU A 56 -35.84 5.00 -18.13
CA LEU A 56 -34.55 4.43 -18.55
C LEU A 56 -34.55 2.92 -18.35
N GLN A 57 -34.89 2.45 -17.15
CA GLN A 57 -34.92 1.01 -16.82
C GLN A 57 -35.93 0.25 -17.68
N THR A 58 -37.11 0.85 -17.96
CA THR A 58 -38.13 0.24 -18.82
C THR A 58 -37.63 0.04 -20.25
N ILE A 59 -36.91 1.04 -20.79
CA ILE A 59 -36.30 0.96 -22.13
C ILE A 59 -35.24 -0.14 -22.16
N GLU A 60 -34.37 -0.19 -21.17
CA GLU A 60 -33.30 -1.18 -21.07
C GLU A 60 -33.80 -2.61 -20.90
N MET A 61 -34.93 -2.81 -20.20
CA MET A 61 -35.60 -4.10 -20.14
C MET A 61 -36.20 -4.51 -21.50
N ALA A 62 -36.75 -3.58 -22.26
CA ALA A 62 -37.33 -3.83 -23.58
C ALA A 62 -36.24 -4.04 -24.66
N HIS A 63 -35.10 -3.41 -24.50
CA HIS A 63 -33.98 -3.39 -25.45
C HIS A 63 -32.65 -3.66 -24.74
N PRO A 64 -32.39 -4.90 -24.25
CA PRO A 64 -31.14 -5.25 -23.56
C PRO A 64 -29.88 -4.99 -24.40
N GLU A 65 -30.01 -5.05 -25.74
CA GLU A 65 -28.93 -4.78 -26.69
C GLU A 65 -28.52 -3.28 -26.76
N TRP A 66 -29.36 -2.36 -26.25
CA TRP A 66 -29.05 -0.94 -26.20
C TRP A 66 -28.30 -0.50 -24.95
N VAL A 67 -28.26 -1.34 -23.93
CA VAL A 67 -27.69 -0.97 -22.62
C VAL A 67 -26.24 -0.54 -22.78
N LEU A 68 -25.98 0.75 -22.52
CA LEU A 68 -24.63 1.32 -22.58
C LEU A 68 -23.87 1.02 -21.28
N PRO A 69 -22.57 0.70 -21.36
CA PRO A 69 -21.75 0.47 -20.18
C PRO A 69 -21.73 1.65 -19.20
N GLU A 70 -21.89 2.88 -19.73
CA GLU A 70 -21.93 4.15 -18.99
C GLU A 70 -23.35 4.54 -18.53
N SER A 71 -24.37 3.76 -18.78
CA SER A 71 -25.74 4.08 -18.35
C SER A 71 -25.80 4.20 -16.82
N PRO A 72 -26.51 5.21 -16.30
CA PRO A 72 -26.73 5.35 -14.84
C PRO A 72 -27.35 4.10 -14.18
N SER A 73 -28.11 3.30 -14.91
CA SER A 73 -28.68 2.02 -14.45
C SER A 73 -27.61 0.97 -14.13
N GLN A 74 -26.41 1.08 -14.72
CA GLN A 74 -25.31 0.13 -14.55
C GLN A 74 -24.51 0.36 -13.27
N ARG A 75 -24.82 1.41 -12.51
CA ARG A 75 -24.13 1.70 -11.23
C ARG A 75 -24.37 0.61 -10.16
N VAL A 76 -25.54 0.01 -10.11
CA VAL A 76 -25.93 -0.97 -9.09
C VAL A 76 -26.34 -2.34 -9.69
N GLY A 77 -26.30 -2.47 -11.00
CA GLY A 77 -26.83 -3.63 -11.74
C GLY A 77 -25.90 -4.86 -11.83
N ALA A 78 -24.65 -4.77 -11.37
CA ALA A 78 -23.72 -5.89 -11.45
C ALA A 78 -24.10 -7.02 -10.50
N PRO A 79 -24.03 -8.31 -10.91
CA PRO A 79 -24.21 -9.43 -10.01
C PRO A 79 -23.12 -9.47 -8.94
N ALA A 80 -23.43 -10.06 -7.76
CA ALA A 80 -22.46 -10.25 -6.71
C ALA A 80 -21.27 -11.09 -7.20
N SER A 81 -20.06 -10.58 -7.02
CA SER A 81 -18.82 -11.31 -7.38
C SER A 81 -18.51 -12.38 -6.33
N SER A 82 -17.90 -13.48 -6.75
CA SER A 82 -17.43 -14.54 -5.83
C SER A 82 -16.00 -14.31 -5.32
N SER A 83 -15.21 -13.46 -6.02
CA SER A 83 -13.81 -13.14 -5.69
C SER A 83 -13.37 -11.91 -6.47
N PHE A 84 -12.27 -11.27 -6.00
CA PHE A 84 -11.64 -10.16 -6.69
C PHE A 84 -10.55 -10.67 -7.65
N GLN A 85 -10.60 -10.22 -8.89
CA GLN A 85 -9.52 -10.44 -9.84
C GLN A 85 -8.33 -9.53 -9.50
N LYS A 86 -7.13 -9.92 -9.90
CA LYS A 86 -5.93 -9.10 -9.74
C LYS A 86 -5.69 -8.28 -10.98
N ILE A 87 -5.38 -6.99 -10.79
CA ILE A 87 -5.01 -6.06 -11.86
C ILE A 87 -3.59 -5.59 -11.60
N THR A 88 -2.74 -5.70 -12.62
CA THR A 88 -1.38 -5.15 -12.60
C THR A 88 -1.44 -3.68 -13.02
N HIS A 89 -0.92 -2.78 -12.18
CA HIS A 89 -0.83 -1.36 -12.50
C HIS A 89 0.23 -1.12 -13.58
N GLU A 90 -0.12 -0.41 -14.63
CA GLU A 90 0.81 -0.02 -15.69
C GLU A 90 1.92 0.90 -15.15
N MET A 91 1.55 1.81 -14.26
CA MET A 91 2.47 2.62 -13.48
C MET A 91 2.29 2.31 -11.99
N LYS A 92 3.39 2.09 -11.26
CA LYS A 92 3.34 1.78 -9.82
C LYS A 92 2.56 2.84 -9.02
N MET A 93 1.73 2.40 -8.10
CA MET A 93 1.07 3.25 -7.11
C MET A 93 1.94 3.36 -5.86
N LEU A 94 2.68 4.46 -5.76
CA LEU A 94 3.66 4.68 -4.68
C LEU A 94 3.00 5.21 -3.41
N SER A 95 3.68 5.02 -2.28
CA SER A 95 3.39 5.70 -1.02
C SER A 95 4.04 7.09 -1.00
N LEU A 96 3.79 7.88 0.04
CA LEU A 96 4.48 9.14 0.28
C LEU A 96 5.45 9.00 1.46
N SER A 97 6.55 9.73 1.43
CA SER A 97 7.39 9.95 2.60
C SER A 97 6.63 10.81 3.61
N ASN A 98 6.86 10.60 4.90
CA ASN A 98 6.21 11.38 5.96
C ASN A 98 7.16 12.44 6.50
N ALA A 99 6.62 13.62 6.82
CA ALA A 99 7.22 14.68 7.63
C ALA A 99 6.32 14.91 8.85
N PHE A 100 6.91 15.11 10.01
CA PHE A 100 6.17 15.31 11.28
C PHE A 100 6.36 16.71 11.85
N SER A 101 7.31 17.48 11.30
CA SER A 101 7.61 18.85 11.70
C SER A 101 7.74 19.78 10.50
N LEU A 102 7.79 21.08 10.76
CA LEU A 102 8.11 22.07 9.73
C LEU A 102 9.53 21.83 9.20
N SER A 103 10.50 21.56 10.08
CA SER A 103 11.87 21.27 9.69
C SER A 103 11.97 20.06 8.76
N ASP A 104 11.29 18.94 9.07
CA ASP A 104 11.29 17.77 8.17
C ASP A 104 10.76 18.11 6.77
N THR A 105 9.70 18.94 6.72
CA THR A 105 9.09 19.38 5.45
C THR A 105 10.05 20.27 4.68
N TRP A 106 10.65 21.24 5.34
CA TRP A 106 11.63 22.15 4.77
C TRP A 106 12.86 21.42 4.25
N ASP A 107 13.47 20.55 5.07
CA ASP A 107 14.63 19.74 4.72
C ASP A 107 14.37 18.85 3.50
N PHE A 108 13.13 18.35 3.34
CA PHE A 108 12.73 17.58 2.17
C PHE A 108 12.86 18.41 0.88
N PHE A 109 12.34 19.65 0.88
CA PHE A 109 12.38 20.50 -0.32
C PHE A 109 13.76 21.14 -0.51
N VAL A 110 14.53 21.41 0.53
CA VAL A 110 15.94 21.80 0.42
C VAL A 110 16.78 20.72 -0.28
N LYS A 111 16.56 19.44 0.07
CA LYS A 111 17.22 18.31 -0.62
C LYS A 111 16.78 18.22 -2.07
N ALA A 112 15.50 18.41 -2.36
CA ALA A 112 14.98 18.41 -3.72
C ALA A 112 15.57 19.58 -4.54
N ALA A 113 15.61 20.80 -4.00
CA ALA A 113 16.19 21.98 -4.64
C ALA A 113 17.67 21.79 -4.95
N LYS A 114 18.43 21.20 -4.00
CA LYS A 114 19.84 20.87 -4.21
C LYS A 114 20.05 19.86 -5.35
N GLU A 115 19.17 18.86 -5.47
CA GLU A 115 19.26 17.88 -6.58
C GLU A 115 18.86 18.51 -7.93
N LEU A 116 17.98 19.53 -7.89
CA LEU A 116 17.56 20.32 -9.06
C LEU A 116 18.53 21.45 -9.40
N GLU A 117 19.52 21.70 -8.58
CA GLU A 117 20.49 22.81 -8.71
C GLU A 117 19.80 24.20 -8.80
N CYS A 118 18.74 24.40 -7.95
CA CYS A 118 17.99 25.65 -7.89
C CYS A 118 17.79 26.13 -6.43
N ASP A 119 17.34 27.39 -6.27
CA ASP A 119 16.97 27.90 -4.96
C ASP A 119 15.64 27.34 -4.52
N VAL A 120 15.52 26.93 -3.26
CA VAL A 120 14.33 26.27 -2.72
C VAL A 120 13.08 27.13 -2.80
N ASP A 121 13.21 28.44 -2.59
CA ASP A 121 12.11 29.41 -2.64
C ASP A 121 11.59 29.70 -4.06
N THR A 122 12.27 29.20 -5.09
CA THR A 122 11.79 29.24 -6.47
C THR A 122 10.89 28.04 -6.81
N LEU A 123 10.83 27.02 -5.95
CA LEU A 123 10.04 25.81 -6.22
C LEU A 123 8.53 26.11 -6.06
N PRO A 124 7.70 25.94 -7.09
CA PRO A 124 6.25 26.02 -6.96
C PRO A 124 5.74 24.75 -6.27
N ILE A 125 4.99 24.94 -5.20
CA ILE A 125 4.41 23.88 -4.39
C ILE A 125 2.91 23.85 -4.55
N LEU A 126 2.36 22.67 -4.81
CA LEU A 126 0.95 22.33 -4.70
C LEU A 126 0.68 21.70 -3.35
N SER A 127 -0.25 22.23 -2.60
CA SER A 127 -0.73 21.73 -1.31
C SER A 127 -2.12 21.12 -1.46
N GLU A 128 -2.32 19.93 -0.96
CA GLU A 128 -3.60 19.20 -0.97
C GLU A 128 -3.89 18.60 0.41
N PRO A 129 -5.15 18.58 0.90
CA PRO A 129 -5.51 17.82 2.08
C PRO A 129 -5.19 16.35 1.87
N LYS A 130 -4.52 15.71 2.83
CA LYS A 130 -4.28 14.27 2.81
C LYS A 130 -5.51 13.54 3.34
N LEU A 131 -6.33 13.06 2.43
CA LEU A 131 -7.54 12.31 2.77
C LEU A 131 -7.17 10.99 3.45
N ASP A 132 -7.93 10.62 4.47
CA ASP A 132 -7.81 9.34 5.15
C ASP A 132 -8.83 8.33 4.60
N GLY A 133 -8.48 7.68 3.51
CA GLY A 133 -9.31 6.76 2.76
C GLY A 133 -8.53 5.58 2.19
N LEU A 134 -8.89 5.15 0.99
CA LEU A 134 -8.27 4.06 0.26
C LEU A 134 -7.89 4.52 -1.16
N ALA A 135 -6.60 4.39 -1.50
CA ALA A 135 -6.10 4.76 -2.82
C ALA A 135 -6.63 3.81 -3.91
N ILE A 136 -7.21 4.40 -4.95
CA ILE A 136 -7.80 3.70 -6.09
C ILE A 136 -7.24 4.27 -7.40
N SER A 137 -7.02 3.39 -8.37
CA SER A 137 -6.76 3.72 -9.77
C SER A 137 -7.99 3.41 -10.60
N LEU A 138 -8.44 4.37 -11.40
CA LEU A 138 -9.57 4.27 -12.33
C LEU A 138 -9.04 4.31 -13.76
N ARG A 139 -9.33 3.29 -14.55
CA ARG A 139 -8.94 3.21 -15.96
C ARG A 139 -10.10 3.57 -16.84
N TYR A 140 -9.90 4.58 -17.67
CA TYR A 140 -10.82 4.95 -18.76
C TYR A 140 -10.17 4.64 -20.10
N GLU A 141 -10.97 4.14 -21.04
CA GLU A 141 -10.60 3.96 -22.43
C GLU A 141 -11.63 4.65 -23.31
N LYS A 142 -11.17 5.56 -24.15
CA LYS A 142 -12.02 6.40 -24.98
C LYS A 142 -13.14 7.08 -24.16
N GLY A 143 -12.77 7.52 -22.96
CA GLY A 143 -13.66 8.21 -22.02
C GLY A 143 -14.63 7.34 -21.23
N ILE A 144 -14.67 6.02 -21.41
CA ILE A 144 -15.55 5.08 -20.70
C ILE A 144 -14.78 4.37 -19.60
N LEU A 145 -15.33 4.32 -18.37
CA LEU A 145 -14.73 3.58 -17.25
C LEU A 145 -14.67 2.07 -17.54
N ARG A 146 -13.47 1.54 -17.60
CA ARG A 146 -13.21 0.12 -17.83
C ARG A 146 -13.10 -0.66 -16.53
N TYR A 147 -12.22 -0.20 -15.64
CA TYR A 147 -12.06 -0.82 -14.32
C TYR A 147 -11.60 0.18 -13.27
N GLY A 148 -11.83 -0.19 -12.00
CA GLY A 148 -11.25 0.43 -10.83
C GLY A 148 -10.50 -0.59 -10.02
N ALA A 149 -9.25 -0.28 -9.64
CA ALA A 149 -8.37 -1.19 -8.90
C ALA A 149 -7.85 -0.55 -7.61
N THR A 150 -7.76 -1.33 -6.54
CA THR A 150 -7.10 -0.90 -5.31
C THR A 150 -5.60 -0.79 -5.53
N ARG A 151 -4.90 0.01 -4.69
CA ARG A 151 -3.44 0.13 -4.76
C ARG A 151 -2.73 -1.23 -4.59
N GLY A 152 -3.26 -2.12 -3.73
CA GLY A 152 -2.60 -3.38 -3.38
C GLY A 152 -1.20 -3.15 -2.80
N ASP A 153 -0.20 -3.86 -3.34
CA ASP A 153 1.22 -3.70 -2.99
C ASP A 153 1.92 -2.58 -3.78
N GLY A 154 1.17 -1.85 -4.60
CA GLY A 154 1.65 -0.81 -5.49
C GLY A 154 1.92 -1.28 -6.92
N GLN A 155 2.04 -2.58 -7.16
CA GLN A 155 2.18 -3.18 -8.50
C GLN A 155 0.93 -3.94 -8.91
N ILE A 156 0.31 -4.67 -7.97
CA ILE A 156 -0.87 -5.49 -8.20
C ILE A 156 -1.96 -5.09 -7.22
N GLY A 157 -3.11 -4.67 -7.74
CA GLY A 157 -4.32 -4.34 -6.99
C GLY A 157 -5.43 -5.38 -7.16
N GLU A 158 -6.54 -5.17 -6.45
CA GLU A 158 -7.78 -5.94 -6.58
C GLU A 158 -8.75 -5.18 -7.47
N ASP A 159 -9.39 -5.86 -8.43
CA ASP A 159 -10.48 -5.30 -9.24
C ASP A 159 -11.71 -5.07 -8.36
N VAL A 160 -12.08 -3.82 -8.18
CA VAL A 160 -13.25 -3.39 -7.40
C VAL A 160 -14.25 -2.61 -8.25
N THR A 161 -14.22 -2.82 -9.55
CA THR A 161 -15.03 -2.09 -10.56
C THR A 161 -16.52 -2.09 -10.23
N HIS A 162 -17.06 -3.22 -9.76
CA HIS A 162 -18.48 -3.32 -9.42
C HIS A 162 -18.87 -2.40 -8.26
N THR A 163 -17.99 -2.18 -7.29
CA THR A 163 -18.22 -1.24 -6.19
C THR A 163 -17.92 0.19 -6.63
N ILE A 164 -16.84 0.41 -7.40
CA ILE A 164 -16.48 1.74 -7.94
C ILE A 164 -17.64 2.35 -8.74
N LYS A 165 -18.35 1.56 -9.53
CA LYS A 165 -19.51 2.03 -10.29
C LYS A 165 -20.63 2.56 -9.42
N THR A 166 -20.74 2.16 -8.15
CA THR A 166 -21.76 2.66 -7.22
C THR A 166 -21.44 4.05 -6.66
N ILE A 167 -20.18 4.52 -6.79
CA ILE A 167 -19.74 5.80 -6.26
C ILE A 167 -20.20 6.92 -7.19
N ALA A 168 -21.15 7.74 -6.73
CA ALA A 168 -21.79 8.76 -7.56
C ALA A 168 -20.83 9.84 -8.06
N SER A 169 -19.80 10.20 -7.28
CA SER A 169 -18.76 11.17 -7.65
C SER A 169 -17.76 10.66 -8.71
N ILE A 170 -17.86 9.40 -9.15
CA ILE A 170 -17.04 8.85 -10.25
C ILE A 170 -17.88 8.86 -11.53
N PRO A 171 -17.48 9.60 -12.57
CA PRO A 171 -18.17 9.55 -13.85
C PRO A 171 -17.95 8.19 -14.53
N LEU A 172 -19.01 7.53 -14.98
CA LEU A 172 -18.91 6.30 -15.79
C LEU A 172 -18.40 6.60 -17.20
N LYS A 173 -18.65 7.85 -17.67
CA LYS A 173 -18.13 8.42 -18.90
C LYS A 173 -17.61 9.84 -18.63
N LEU A 174 -16.40 10.12 -19.12
CA LEU A 174 -15.79 11.44 -18.97
C LEU A 174 -16.59 12.52 -19.71
N PHE A 175 -16.72 13.70 -19.11
CA PHE A 175 -17.43 14.84 -19.69
C PHE A 175 -16.56 15.57 -20.72
N THR A 176 -16.36 14.96 -21.88
CA THR A 176 -15.64 15.56 -23.00
C THR A 176 -16.12 14.96 -24.31
N GLN A 177 -16.05 15.75 -25.39
CA GLN A 177 -16.33 15.28 -26.75
C GLN A 177 -15.12 14.60 -27.38
N ASP A 178 -13.92 14.94 -26.87
CA ASP A 178 -12.64 14.40 -27.35
C ASP A 178 -11.93 13.70 -26.18
N PRO A 179 -12.34 12.46 -25.85
CA PRO A 179 -11.76 11.71 -24.75
C PRO A 179 -10.38 11.17 -25.11
N PRO A 180 -9.42 11.17 -24.16
CA PRO A 180 -8.16 10.50 -24.36
C PRO A 180 -8.37 8.99 -24.64
N GLU A 181 -7.50 8.41 -25.46
CA GLU A 181 -7.57 6.98 -25.77
C GLU A 181 -7.42 6.13 -24.51
N VAL A 182 -6.48 6.52 -23.65
CA VAL A 182 -6.22 5.92 -22.35
C VAL A 182 -6.10 7.01 -21.31
N PHE A 183 -6.81 6.86 -20.19
CA PHE A 183 -6.73 7.79 -19.06
C PHE A 183 -6.85 7.06 -17.74
N GLU A 184 -5.78 7.03 -16.96
CA GLU A 184 -5.76 6.49 -15.62
C GLU A 184 -5.85 7.64 -14.61
N VAL A 185 -6.93 7.66 -13.82
CA VAL A 185 -7.15 8.65 -12.75
C VAL A 185 -6.86 8.01 -11.41
N ARG A 186 -6.04 8.65 -10.60
CA ARG A 186 -5.69 8.21 -9.25
C ARG A 186 -6.29 9.11 -8.21
N GLY A 187 -6.90 8.53 -7.20
CA GLY A 187 -7.58 9.27 -6.15
C GLY A 187 -7.79 8.43 -4.90
N GLU A 188 -8.42 9.06 -3.93
CA GLU A 188 -8.78 8.45 -2.67
C GLU A 188 -10.29 8.21 -2.62
N VAL A 189 -10.70 6.97 -2.34
CA VAL A 189 -12.06 6.64 -1.95
C VAL A 189 -12.17 6.80 -0.44
N PHE A 190 -13.16 7.52 0.02
CA PHE A 190 -13.38 7.82 1.43
C PHE A 190 -14.86 7.79 1.79
N MET A 191 -15.14 7.79 3.08
CA MET A 191 -16.47 7.93 3.66
C MET A 191 -16.56 9.25 4.41
N SER A 192 -17.62 10.02 4.22
CA SER A 192 -17.81 11.24 4.99
C SER A 192 -18.12 10.92 6.45
N LYS A 193 -17.81 11.88 7.36
CA LYS A 193 -18.08 11.78 8.79
C LYS A 193 -19.57 11.48 9.07
N ALA A 194 -20.46 12.20 8.37
CA ALA A 194 -21.91 12.04 8.54
C ALA A 194 -22.40 10.63 8.15
N VAL A 195 -21.95 10.12 7.00
CA VAL A 195 -22.31 8.76 6.56
C VAL A 195 -21.74 7.71 7.51
N PHE A 196 -20.51 7.88 7.99
CA PHE A 196 -19.89 6.98 8.96
C PHE A 196 -20.70 6.90 10.27
N GLU A 197 -21.14 8.04 10.81
CA GLU A 197 -21.99 8.08 11.99
C GLU A 197 -23.33 7.37 11.74
N GLN A 198 -23.97 7.65 10.61
CA GLN A 198 -25.24 7.04 10.24
C GLN A 198 -25.17 5.51 10.13
N ILE A 199 -24.15 4.96 9.45
CA ILE A 199 -24.02 3.50 9.31
C ILE A 199 -23.72 2.82 10.66
N ASN A 200 -22.99 3.47 11.57
CA ASN A 200 -22.74 2.93 12.91
C ASN A 200 -23.99 2.97 13.79
N VAL A 201 -24.83 4.00 13.68
CA VAL A 201 -26.13 4.03 14.37
C VAL A 201 -27.02 2.88 13.90
N LEU A 202 -27.11 2.65 12.58
CA LEU A 202 -27.87 1.52 12.02
C LEU A 202 -27.32 0.17 12.47
N ALA A 203 -25.99 -0.01 12.40
CA ALA A 203 -25.34 -1.23 12.85
C ALA A 203 -25.61 -1.52 14.35
N GLN A 204 -25.64 -0.48 15.19
CA GLN A 204 -25.94 -0.64 16.60
C GLN A 204 -27.39 -1.08 16.84
N GLN A 205 -28.35 -0.54 16.07
CA GLN A 205 -29.77 -0.93 16.15
C GLN A 205 -29.98 -2.39 15.75
N GLU A 206 -29.19 -2.89 14.80
CA GLU A 206 -29.25 -4.27 14.29
C GLU A 206 -28.37 -5.25 15.08
N ASN A 207 -27.74 -4.84 16.20
CA ASN A 207 -26.73 -5.60 16.93
C ASN A 207 -25.57 -6.08 16.04
N GLY A 208 -25.27 -5.32 14.99
CA GLY A 208 -24.19 -5.57 14.04
C GLY A 208 -22.83 -5.09 14.56
N ARG A 209 -21.78 -5.39 13.80
CA ARG A 209 -20.43 -4.95 14.11
C ARG A 209 -20.24 -3.49 13.72
N LEU A 210 -19.82 -2.64 14.66
CA LEU A 210 -19.50 -1.24 14.42
C LEU A 210 -18.19 -1.10 13.63
N PHE A 211 -18.15 -0.12 12.74
CA PHE A 211 -16.91 0.30 12.11
C PHE A 211 -16.13 1.20 13.05
N VAL A 212 -14.82 1.05 13.01
CA VAL A 212 -13.90 1.69 13.95
C VAL A 212 -13.61 3.14 13.56
N ASN A 213 -13.46 3.41 12.26
CA ASN A 213 -13.22 4.74 11.69
C ASN A 213 -13.72 4.82 10.24
N PRO A 214 -13.85 6.02 9.66
CA PRO A 214 -14.30 6.20 8.27
C PRO A 214 -13.43 5.47 7.24
N ARG A 215 -12.10 5.43 7.43
CA ARG A 215 -11.16 4.70 6.56
C ARG A 215 -11.44 3.20 6.52
N ASN A 216 -11.58 2.57 7.71
CA ASN A 216 -11.89 1.14 7.79
C ASN A 216 -13.28 0.82 7.24
N ALA A 217 -14.25 1.72 7.44
CA ALA A 217 -15.58 1.61 6.85
C ALA A 217 -15.51 1.69 5.31
N ALA A 218 -14.76 2.64 4.76
CA ALA A 218 -14.54 2.76 3.33
C ALA A 218 -13.82 1.53 2.75
N ALA A 219 -12.73 1.07 3.39
CA ALA A 219 -11.97 -0.11 2.97
C ALA A 219 -12.81 -1.40 3.03
N GLY A 220 -13.64 -1.57 4.05
CA GLY A 220 -14.59 -2.68 4.16
C GLY A 220 -15.71 -2.62 3.12
N THR A 221 -16.15 -1.41 2.77
CA THR A 221 -17.22 -1.20 1.79
C THR A 221 -16.73 -1.41 0.38
N ILE A 222 -15.54 -0.92 0.00
CA ILE A 222 -14.98 -1.10 -1.35
C ILE A 222 -14.79 -2.59 -1.69
N ARG A 223 -14.57 -3.42 -0.68
CA ARG A 223 -14.43 -4.89 -0.80
C ARG A 223 -15.73 -5.66 -0.61
N GLN A 224 -16.89 -4.99 -0.67
CA GLN A 224 -18.17 -5.70 -0.68
C GLN A 224 -18.36 -6.42 -2.02
N LEU A 225 -18.74 -7.69 -1.95
CA LEU A 225 -19.05 -8.47 -3.15
C LEU A 225 -20.42 -8.10 -3.73
N ASN A 226 -21.31 -7.58 -2.90
CA ASN A 226 -22.63 -7.10 -3.31
C ASN A 226 -22.62 -5.58 -3.50
N PRO A 227 -22.76 -5.06 -4.74
CA PRO A 227 -22.72 -3.64 -5.01
C PRO A 227 -23.88 -2.85 -4.37
N LYS A 228 -25.02 -3.48 -4.06
CA LYS A 228 -26.14 -2.82 -3.37
C LYS A 228 -25.74 -2.32 -1.97
N ILE A 229 -25.03 -3.16 -1.21
CA ILE A 229 -24.51 -2.79 0.11
C ILE A 229 -23.52 -1.62 0.01
N ALA A 230 -22.70 -1.61 -1.05
CA ALA A 230 -21.74 -0.53 -1.26
C ALA A 230 -22.45 0.78 -1.64
N ALA A 231 -23.49 0.72 -2.46
CA ALA A 231 -24.30 1.89 -2.84
C ALA A 231 -24.99 2.54 -1.62
N GLU A 232 -25.54 1.74 -0.71
CA GLU A 232 -26.19 2.22 0.53
C GLU A 232 -25.21 2.95 1.47
N ARG A 233 -23.90 2.67 1.36
CA ARG A 233 -22.87 3.27 2.20
C ARG A 233 -22.22 4.51 1.60
N ALA A 234 -22.75 5.02 0.50
CA ALA A 234 -22.48 6.32 -0.10
C ALA A 234 -21.00 6.77 -0.05
N LEU A 235 -20.07 5.93 -0.58
CA LEU A 235 -18.66 6.29 -0.71
C LEU A 235 -18.48 7.48 -1.66
N GLN A 236 -17.42 8.25 -1.43
CA GLN A 236 -17.00 9.36 -2.29
C GLN A 236 -15.59 9.12 -2.82
N PHE A 237 -15.26 9.78 -3.93
CA PHE A 237 -13.95 9.71 -4.57
C PHE A 237 -13.41 11.11 -4.82
N MET A 238 -12.14 11.34 -4.49
CA MET A 238 -11.41 12.58 -4.73
C MET A 238 -10.12 12.27 -5.49
N PRO A 239 -9.95 12.72 -6.73
CA PRO A 239 -8.73 12.52 -7.48
C PRO A 239 -7.59 13.40 -6.95
N TYR A 240 -6.36 12.88 -6.98
CA TYR A 240 -5.15 13.60 -6.62
C TYR A 240 -4.07 13.56 -7.73
N GLY A 241 -4.36 12.94 -8.86
CA GLY A 241 -3.44 12.87 -9.98
C GLY A 241 -3.84 11.84 -11.03
N ILE A 242 -2.95 11.63 -11.98
CA ILE A 242 -3.13 10.70 -13.09
C ILE A 242 -1.99 9.66 -13.11
N GLY A 243 -2.26 8.52 -13.73
CA GLY A 243 -1.29 7.48 -14.08
C GLY A 243 -1.03 7.45 -15.59
N ALA A 244 -1.28 6.31 -16.22
CA ALA A 244 -1.13 6.15 -17.67
C ALA A 244 -2.07 7.11 -18.43
N TYR A 245 -1.52 7.86 -19.38
CA TYR A 245 -2.23 8.82 -20.18
C TYR A 245 -1.79 8.75 -21.64
N LEU A 246 -2.76 8.54 -22.53
CA LEU A 246 -2.57 8.59 -23.97
C LEU A 246 -3.63 9.54 -24.55
N GLY A 247 -3.27 10.80 -24.74
CA GLY A 247 -4.12 11.87 -25.24
C GLY A 247 -3.31 13.05 -25.73
N GLU A 248 -3.96 13.99 -26.41
CA GLU A 248 -3.27 15.12 -27.08
C GLU A 248 -2.90 16.26 -26.10
N LYS A 249 -3.54 16.33 -24.93
CA LYS A 249 -3.33 17.44 -24.00
C LYS A 249 -2.01 17.29 -23.25
N VAL A 250 -1.15 18.30 -23.32
CA VAL A 250 0.11 18.38 -22.59
C VAL A 250 -0.07 19.19 -21.32
N PHE A 251 0.44 18.68 -20.22
CA PHE A 251 0.42 19.35 -18.91
C PHE A 251 1.85 19.75 -18.51
N THR A 252 2.02 20.93 -17.99
CA THR A 252 3.29 21.45 -17.45
C THR A 252 3.30 21.47 -15.92
N ALA A 253 2.11 21.49 -15.28
CA ALA A 253 1.94 21.55 -13.85
C ALA A 253 0.90 20.53 -13.36
N HIS A 254 1.07 20.03 -12.14
CA HIS A 254 0.14 19.11 -11.50
C HIS A 254 -1.22 19.77 -11.23
N SER A 255 -1.22 21.04 -10.88
CA SER A 255 -2.43 21.87 -10.73
C SER A 255 -3.28 21.93 -11.99
N GLN A 256 -2.65 21.94 -13.18
CA GLN A 256 -3.36 21.86 -14.46
C GLN A 256 -4.04 20.50 -14.65
N ILE A 257 -3.42 19.41 -14.17
CA ILE A 257 -4.03 18.08 -14.18
C ILE A 257 -5.30 18.07 -13.34
N LEU A 258 -5.25 18.63 -12.11
CA LEU A 258 -6.43 18.71 -11.25
C LEU A 258 -7.53 19.54 -11.88
N THR A 259 -7.19 20.69 -12.48
CA THR A 259 -8.15 21.53 -13.23
C THR A 259 -8.78 20.76 -14.38
N TYR A 260 -7.99 20.00 -15.13
CA TYR A 260 -8.50 19.16 -16.21
C TYR A 260 -9.42 18.05 -15.72
N LEU A 261 -9.07 17.36 -14.63
CA LEU A 261 -9.93 16.35 -14.00
C LEU A 261 -11.30 16.94 -13.61
N ASN A 262 -11.34 18.17 -13.14
CA ASN A 262 -12.61 18.86 -12.87
C ASN A 262 -13.44 19.02 -14.13
N THR A 263 -12.86 19.43 -15.25
CA THR A 263 -13.59 19.55 -16.53
C THR A 263 -14.12 18.21 -17.05
N LEU A 264 -13.50 17.10 -16.64
CA LEU A 264 -13.90 15.74 -17.01
C LEU A 264 -14.99 15.14 -16.10
N GLY A 265 -15.48 15.90 -15.11
CA GLY A 265 -16.59 15.50 -14.24
C GLY A 265 -16.17 14.99 -12.86
N PHE A 266 -14.92 15.14 -12.46
CA PHE A 266 -14.48 14.81 -11.11
C PHE A 266 -14.60 16.00 -10.17
N GLN A 267 -14.95 15.73 -8.92
CA GLN A 267 -14.89 16.72 -7.86
C GLN A 267 -13.44 16.89 -7.40
N ILE A 268 -12.97 18.14 -7.33
CA ILE A 268 -11.63 18.50 -6.84
C ILE A 268 -11.75 19.15 -5.47
N ASN A 269 -10.77 18.91 -4.60
CA ASN A 269 -10.76 19.52 -3.29
C ASN A 269 -10.55 21.03 -3.37
N SER A 270 -11.52 21.80 -2.87
CA SER A 270 -11.48 23.27 -2.86
C SER A 270 -10.39 23.86 -1.96
N ASN A 271 -9.80 23.07 -1.04
CA ASN A 271 -8.73 23.49 -0.17
C ASN A 271 -7.33 23.33 -0.76
N THR A 272 -7.23 22.87 -2.00
CA THR A 272 -5.98 22.81 -2.77
C THR A 272 -5.45 24.21 -3.04
N ARG A 273 -4.15 24.43 -2.84
CA ARG A 273 -3.47 25.72 -3.05
C ARG A 273 -2.10 25.55 -3.69
N THR A 274 -1.64 26.62 -4.35
CA THR A 274 -0.26 26.72 -4.87
C THR A 274 0.46 27.92 -4.24
N PHE A 275 1.74 27.73 -3.92
CA PHE A 275 2.63 28.77 -3.37
C PHE A 275 4.09 28.41 -3.64
N ASN A 276 5.01 29.36 -3.45
CA ASN A 276 6.44 29.07 -3.52
C ASN A 276 6.93 28.51 -2.19
N ALA A 277 7.90 27.59 -2.25
CA ALA A 277 8.44 26.91 -1.08
C ALA A 277 9.20 27.87 -0.16
N THR A 278 8.58 28.27 0.92
CA THR A 278 9.23 29.00 2.04
C THR A 278 8.76 28.39 3.35
N GLU A 279 9.61 28.41 4.38
CA GLU A 279 9.23 27.89 5.71
C GLU A 279 7.92 28.53 6.20
N ARG A 280 7.80 29.86 5.99
CA ARG A 280 6.61 30.60 6.38
C ARG A 280 5.36 30.12 5.65
N ALA A 281 5.42 29.90 4.31
CA ALA A 281 4.27 29.44 3.54
C ALA A 281 3.82 28.04 3.94
N PHE A 282 4.76 27.13 4.22
CA PHE A 282 4.45 25.80 4.74
C PHE A 282 3.81 25.85 6.13
N ASP A 283 4.26 26.76 7.01
CA ASP A 283 3.66 26.89 8.33
C ASP A 283 2.26 27.51 8.28
N GLU A 284 2.10 28.59 7.55
CA GLU A 284 0.79 29.26 7.35
C GLU A 284 -0.25 28.30 6.75
N ASP A 285 0.15 27.50 5.75
CA ASP A 285 -0.76 26.51 5.13
C ASP A 285 -1.10 25.37 6.09
N TYR A 286 -0.13 24.91 6.86
CA TYR A 286 -0.34 23.89 7.88
C TYR A 286 -1.31 24.35 8.97
N GLN A 287 -1.12 25.55 9.53
CA GLN A 287 -2.00 26.11 10.55
C GLN A 287 -3.43 26.30 10.02
N ARG A 288 -3.55 26.82 8.78
CA ARG A 288 -4.84 26.93 8.10
C ARG A 288 -5.56 25.59 8.00
N MET A 289 -4.85 24.56 7.53
CA MET A 289 -5.45 23.24 7.33
C MET A 289 -5.78 22.55 8.66
N ALA A 290 -4.94 22.73 9.67
CA ALA A 290 -5.19 22.24 11.02
C ALA A 290 -6.46 22.85 11.62
N ALA A 291 -6.68 24.16 11.41
CA ALA A 291 -7.89 24.86 11.86
C ALA A 291 -9.17 24.38 11.13
N LEU A 292 -9.04 24.00 9.86
CA LEU A 292 -10.17 23.51 9.06
C LEU A 292 -10.52 22.05 9.34
N ARG A 293 -9.61 21.26 9.89
CA ARG A 293 -9.69 19.79 10.02
C ARG A 293 -11.02 19.30 10.59
N GLU A 294 -11.47 19.93 11.69
CA GLU A 294 -12.70 19.51 12.37
C GLU A 294 -13.97 19.81 11.54
N SER A 295 -13.96 20.91 10.79
CA SER A 295 -15.10 21.37 9.99
C SER A 295 -15.22 20.67 8.62
N LEU A 296 -14.18 19.98 8.17
CA LEU A 296 -14.22 19.24 6.92
C LEU A 296 -15.18 18.04 7.01
N PRO A 297 -15.96 17.76 5.97
CA PRO A 297 -16.89 16.63 5.93
C PRO A 297 -16.19 15.27 5.85
N MET A 298 -14.88 15.24 5.61
CA MET A 298 -14.04 14.04 5.56
C MET A 298 -12.90 14.10 6.56
N GLU A 299 -12.38 12.94 6.92
CA GLU A 299 -11.16 12.85 7.73
C GLU A 299 -9.91 13.10 6.90
N ILE A 300 -8.98 13.87 7.47
CA ILE A 300 -7.65 14.12 6.92
C ILE A 300 -6.58 13.82 7.97
N ASP A 301 -5.49 13.18 7.57
CA ASP A 301 -4.38 12.82 8.47
C ASP A 301 -3.13 13.71 8.29
N GLY A 302 -3.22 14.70 7.41
CA GLY A 302 -2.14 15.64 7.10
C GLY A 302 -2.39 16.46 5.85
N ILE A 303 -1.29 16.94 5.28
CA ILE A 303 -1.24 17.71 4.03
C ILE A 303 -0.22 17.05 3.12
N VAL A 304 -0.54 16.95 1.82
CA VAL A 304 0.42 16.52 0.81
C VAL A 304 0.97 17.74 0.10
N TYR A 305 2.27 17.94 0.18
CA TYR A 305 2.99 18.95 -0.59
C TYR A 305 3.70 18.29 -1.76
N LYS A 306 3.51 18.86 -2.96
CA LYS A 306 4.10 18.38 -4.23
C LYS A 306 4.79 19.55 -4.92
N ILE A 307 5.92 19.32 -5.56
CA ILE A 307 6.45 20.27 -6.53
C ILE A 307 5.46 20.30 -7.70
N ASP A 308 4.93 21.49 -8.05
CA ASP A 308 3.84 21.60 -9.01
C ASP A 308 4.31 21.36 -10.46
N TYR A 309 5.54 21.72 -10.84
CA TYR A 309 6.03 21.55 -12.20
C TYR A 309 6.42 20.10 -12.51
N LEU A 310 5.75 19.52 -13.53
CA LEU A 310 5.93 18.11 -13.91
C LEU A 310 7.34 17.81 -14.43
N ALA A 311 8.00 18.74 -15.10
CA ALA A 311 9.38 18.57 -15.54
C ALA A 311 10.34 18.37 -14.36
N LEU A 312 10.15 19.13 -13.26
CA LEU A 312 10.95 18.98 -12.04
C LEU A 312 10.63 17.68 -11.30
N GLN A 313 9.34 17.25 -11.29
CA GLN A 313 8.96 15.94 -10.75
C GLN A 313 9.64 14.80 -11.50
N GLN A 314 9.69 14.88 -12.83
CA GLN A 314 10.32 13.88 -13.68
C GLN A 314 11.84 13.85 -13.47
N GLN A 315 12.48 15.01 -13.31
CA GLN A 315 13.92 15.10 -13.06
C GLN A 315 14.32 14.48 -11.71
N LEU A 316 13.56 14.74 -10.65
CA LEU A 316 13.76 14.15 -9.31
C LEU A 316 13.47 12.65 -9.28
N GLY A 317 12.43 12.22 -9.98
CA GLY A 317 12.02 10.82 -10.03
C GLY A 317 11.55 10.26 -8.68
N PHE A 318 11.90 9.00 -8.42
CA PHE A 318 11.37 8.21 -7.32
C PHE A 318 12.48 7.46 -6.59
N ILE A 319 12.25 7.17 -5.32
CA ILE A 319 12.94 6.11 -4.58
C ILE A 319 12.08 4.84 -4.57
N ALA A 320 12.55 3.75 -3.95
CA ALA A 320 11.89 2.44 -4.03
C ALA A 320 10.36 2.47 -3.73
N ARG A 321 9.91 3.33 -2.82
CA ARG A 321 8.52 3.35 -2.34
C ARG A 321 7.83 4.72 -2.43
N SER A 322 8.54 5.80 -2.71
CA SER A 322 7.96 7.15 -2.71
C SER A 322 8.61 8.08 -3.75
N PRO A 323 7.87 9.13 -4.20
CA PRO A 323 8.44 10.16 -5.04
C PRO A 323 9.39 11.06 -4.24
N LYS A 324 10.39 11.64 -4.92
CA LYS A 324 11.31 12.63 -4.35
C LYS A 324 10.77 14.06 -4.43
N TRP A 325 9.63 14.24 -5.04
CA TRP A 325 9.01 15.55 -5.30
C TRP A 325 7.71 15.77 -4.51
N ALA A 326 7.31 14.79 -3.67
CA ALA A 326 6.12 14.90 -2.83
C ALA A 326 6.36 14.31 -1.45
N VAL A 327 5.82 14.99 -0.42
CA VAL A 327 5.90 14.60 0.98
C VAL A 327 4.56 14.82 1.66
N ALA A 328 4.21 13.95 2.61
CA ALA A 328 3.04 14.10 3.47
C ALA A 328 3.45 14.66 4.83
N ARG A 329 3.10 15.93 5.13
CA ARG A 329 3.21 16.49 6.48
C ARG A 329 1.99 16.10 7.29
N LYS A 330 2.21 15.21 8.25
CA LYS A 330 1.12 14.66 9.06
C LYS A 330 0.75 15.60 10.20
N PHE A 331 -0.54 15.62 10.55
CA PHE A 331 -0.97 16.26 11.78
C PHE A 331 -0.43 15.49 12.99
N PRO A 332 -0.24 16.17 14.13
CA PRO A 332 0.07 15.50 15.37
C PRO A 332 -1.00 14.41 15.61
N ALA A 333 -0.53 13.25 16.02
CA ALA A 333 -1.47 12.21 16.40
C ALA A 333 -2.24 12.63 17.64
N GLN A 334 -3.47 12.17 17.74
CA GLN A 334 -4.27 12.42 18.92
C GLN A 334 -3.59 11.80 20.14
N MET A 335 -3.35 12.63 21.15
CA MET A 335 -2.85 12.20 22.44
C MET A 335 -4.01 12.11 23.41
N VAL A 336 -4.11 11.00 24.14
CA VAL A 336 -5.16 10.79 25.14
C VAL A 336 -4.53 10.21 26.40
N LYS A 337 -5.03 10.66 27.55
CA LYS A 337 -4.59 10.18 28.86
C LYS A 337 -5.37 8.93 29.25
N THR A 338 -4.65 7.96 29.81
CA THR A 338 -5.23 6.74 30.35
C THR A 338 -4.36 6.18 31.47
N THR A 339 -4.85 5.17 32.20
CA THR A 339 -4.12 4.53 33.29
C THR A 339 -3.41 3.27 32.79
N LEU A 340 -2.13 3.09 33.14
CA LEU A 340 -1.41 1.86 32.94
C LEU A 340 -1.83 0.83 34.01
N LEU A 341 -2.60 -0.16 33.60
CA LEU A 341 -3.16 -1.17 34.53
C LEU A 341 -2.18 -2.32 34.80
N ASP A 342 -1.40 -2.73 33.78
CA ASP A 342 -0.49 -3.85 33.86
C ASP A 342 0.51 -3.84 32.68
N VAL A 343 1.55 -4.66 32.74
CA VAL A 343 2.48 -4.87 31.64
C VAL A 343 2.69 -6.36 31.40
N ILE A 344 2.40 -6.80 30.19
CA ILE A 344 2.66 -8.17 29.76
C ILE A 344 3.89 -8.23 28.85
N PHE A 345 4.62 -9.35 28.87
CA PHE A 345 5.79 -9.57 28.01
C PHE A 345 5.45 -10.58 26.93
N GLN A 346 5.37 -10.10 25.68
CA GLN A 346 5.13 -10.94 24.51
C GLN A 346 6.45 -11.51 23.99
N VAL A 347 6.47 -12.80 23.69
CA VAL A 347 7.66 -13.50 23.16
C VAL A 347 7.52 -13.61 21.65
N GLY A 348 8.39 -12.93 20.93
CA GLY A 348 8.43 -12.95 19.47
C GLY A 348 9.18 -14.16 18.89
N ARG A 349 9.17 -14.29 17.59
CA ARG A 349 9.81 -15.36 16.80
C ARG A 349 11.27 -15.63 17.17
N THR A 350 12.03 -14.59 17.41
CA THR A 350 13.46 -14.67 17.77
C THR A 350 13.69 -14.83 19.27
N GLY A 351 12.63 -15.05 20.05
CA GLY A 351 12.68 -15.13 21.50
C GLY A 351 12.71 -13.77 22.22
N VAL A 352 12.73 -12.66 21.50
CA VAL A 352 12.72 -11.31 22.12
C VAL A 352 11.44 -11.10 22.91
N LEU A 353 11.57 -10.67 24.16
CA LEU A 353 10.47 -10.28 25.01
C LEU A 353 10.19 -8.79 24.82
N THR A 354 9.00 -8.49 24.29
CA THR A 354 8.54 -7.12 24.08
C THR A 354 7.51 -6.75 25.14
N PRO A 355 7.74 -5.71 25.96
CA PRO A 355 6.77 -5.25 26.93
C PRO A 355 5.60 -4.55 26.24
N VAL A 356 4.38 -4.90 26.63
CA VAL A 356 3.13 -4.33 26.15
C VAL A 356 2.31 -3.85 27.33
N ALA A 357 1.99 -2.55 27.33
CA ALA A 357 1.14 -1.90 28.32
C ALA A 357 -0.29 -2.41 28.19
N LYS A 358 -0.91 -2.83 29.28
CA LYS A 358 -2.35 -3.00 29.44
C LYS A 358 -2.91 -1.69 30.00
N LEU A 359 -3.79 -1.05 29.25
CA LEU A 359 -4.33 0.27 29.54
C LEU A 359 -5.79 0.20 29.94
N LYS A 360 -6.24 1.11 30.79
CA LYS A 360 -7.66 1.39 30.92
C LYS A 360 -8.19 1.75 29.54
N PRO A 361 -9.22 1.06 29.01
CA PRO A 361 -9.69 1.32 27.66
C PRO A 361 -10.04 2.78 27.44
N VAL A 362 -9.49 3.39 26.40
CA VAL A 362 -9.71 4.79 26.05
C VAL A 362 -9.91 4.93 24.55
N PHE A 363 -10.82 5.80 24.15
CA PHE A 363 -11.10 6.06 22.74
C PHE A 363 -10.11 7.10 22.19
N VAL A 364 -9.36 6.74 21.15
CA VAL A 364 -8.38 7.62 20.47
C VAL A 364 -8.23 7.28 19.00
N GLY A 365 -8.28 8.28 18.15
CA GLY A 365 -8.12 8.08 16.69
C GLY A 365 -9.14 7.11 16.10
N GLY A 366 -10.41 7.16 16.58
CA GLY A 366 -11.47 6.32 16.07
C GLY A 366 -11.50 4.87 16.59
N VAL A 367 -10.62 4.48 17.52
CA VAL A 367 -10.58 3.13 18.11
C VAL A 367 -10.50 3.17 19.62
N THR A 368 -11.02 2.13 20.29
CA THR A 368 -10.76 1.90 21.71
C THR A 368 -9.42 1.19 21.86
N VAL A 369 -8.47 1.89 22.48
CA VAL A 369 -7.13 1.38 22.77
C VAL A 369 -7.09 0.83 24.18
N SER A 370 -6.75 -0.45 24.32
CA SER A 370 -6.51 -1.16 25.58
C SER A 370 -5.09 -1.70 25.71
N ASN A 371 -4.29 -1.63 24.64
CA ASN A 371 -2.90 -2.09 24.65
C ASN A 371 -2.02 -1.09 23.87
N ALA A 372 -0.80 -0.87 24.36
CA ALA A 372 0.20 -0.04 23.68
C ALA A 372 1.59 -0.68 23.81
N THR A 373 2.43 -0.50 22.78
CA THR A 373 3.82 -0.97 22.89
C THR A 373 4.64 -0.11 23.83
N LEU A 374 5.52 -0.74 24.59
CA LEU A 374 6.54 -0.11 25.41
C LEU A 374 7.95 -0.29 24.84
N HIS A 375 8.06 -0.82 23.64
CA HIS A 375 9.29 -1.09 22.89
C HIS A 375 10.25 -2.04 23.61
N ASN A 376 10.89 -1.61 24.70
CA ASN A 376 11.88 -2.37 25.49
C ASN A 376 11.98 -1.82 26.93
N MET A 377 12.82 -2.45 27.76
CA MET A 377 13.01 -2.01 29.16
C MET A 377 13.72 -0.66 29.26
N ASP A 378 14.64 -0.37 28.34
CA ASP A 378 15.37 0.92 28.36
C ASP A 378 14.40 2.08 28.13
N GLU A 379 13.37 1.92 27.30
CA GLU A 379 12.32 2.92 27.09
C GLU A 379 11.42 3.07 28.34
N ILE A 380 11.09 1.97 29.02
CA ILE A 380 10.36 2.00 30.29
C ILE A 380 11.14 2.78 31.36
N GLU A 381 12.45 2.54 31.46
CA GLU A 381 13.33 3.26 32.39
C GLU A 381 13.47 4.73 32.01
N ARG A 382 13.64 5.05 30.72
CA ARG A 382 13.71 6.42 30.21
C ARG A 382 12.45 7.24 30.54
N LEU A 383 11.27 6.61 30.42
CA LEU A 383 9.99 7.23 30.75
C LEU A 383 9.71 7.26 32.26
N GLY A 384 10.46 6.51 33.08
CA GLY A 384 10.21 6.35 34.50
C GLY A 384 8.84 5.71 34.81
N LEU A 385 8.38 4.84 33.92
CA LEU A 385 7.04 4.27 33.89
C LEU A 385 6.85 3.19 34.96
N CYS A 386 5.72 3.26 35.67
CA CYS A 386 5.30 2.24 36.64
C CYS A 386 3.82 1.87 36.42
N ILE A 387 3.47 0.66 36.78
CA ILE A 387 2.05 0.23 36.82
C ILE A 387 1.30 1.11 37.81
N GLY A 388 0.11 1.55 37.42
CA GLY A 388 -0.75 2.48 38.16
C GLY A 388 -0.64 3.93 37.68
N ASP A 389 0.42 4.32 36.97
CA ASP A 389 0.59 5.69 36.49
C ASP A 389 -0.47 6.10 35.45
N GLU A 390 -0.82 7.40 35.48
CA GLU A 390 -1.55 8.00 34.37
C GLU A 390 -0.58 8.34 33.26
N VAL A 391 -0.81 7.81 32.10
CA VAL A 391 0.07 7.91 30.94
C VAL A 391 -0.62 8.57 29.76
N GLU A 392 0.16 9.26 28.97
CA GLU A 392 -0.28 9.77 27.67
C GLU A 392 0.11 8.78 26.58
N ILE A 393 -0.90 8.39 25.81
CA ILE A 393 -0.73 7.50 24.66
C ILE A 393 -0.91 8.26 23.36
N HIS A 394 -0.15 7.85 22.39
CA HIS A 394 -0.08 8.43 21.07
C HIS A 394 -0.49 7.38 20.03
N ARG A 395 -1.43 7.74 19.14
CA ARG A 395 -1.78 6.94 17.98
C ARG A 395 -1.68 7.78 16.71
N ALA A 396 -0.69 7.50 15.86
CA ALA A 396 -0.53 8.13 14.56
C ALA A 396 -1.18 7.24 13.48
N GLY A 397 -2.35 7.62 12.98
CA GLY A 397 -3.05 6.89 11.94
C GLY A 397 -3.27 5.40 12.30
N ASP A 398 -2.96 4.48 11.37
CA ASP A 398 -3.05 3.02 11.57
C ASP A 398 -1.85 2.40 12.33
N VAL A 399 -1.02 3.23 12.97
CA VAL A 399 0.19 2.76 13.69
C VAL A 399 -0.20 2.20 15.07
N ILE A 400 0.60 1.22 15.54
CA ILE A 400 0.45 0.62 16.87
C ILE A 400 0.54 1.73 17.94
N PRO A 401 -0.45 1.84 18.85
CA PRO A 401 -0.40 2.82 19.93
C PRO A 401 0.86 2.66 20.78
N LYS A 402 1.47 3.77 21.20
CA LYS A 402 2.61 3.77 22.11
C LYS A 402 2.39 4.71 23.29
N VAL A 403 3.00 4.40 24.43
CA VAL A 403 3.09 5.30 25.58
C VAL A 403 4.17 6.32 25.29
N VAL A 404 3.86 7.61 25.49
CA VAL A 404 4.78 8.74 25.18
C VAL A 404 5.35 9.35 26.44
N SER A 405 4.52 9.51 27.47
CA SER A 405 4.90 10.19 28.72
C SER A 405 4.09 9.70 29.92
N VAL A 406 4.64 9.89 31.11
CA VAL A 406 3.91 9.78 32.37
C VAL A 406 3.34 11.16 32.70
N VAL A 407 2.03 11.26 32.78
CA VAL A 407 1.32 12.52 33.09
C VAL A 407 1.21 12.75 34.60
N ALA A 408 0.83 11.68 35.32
CA ALA A 408 0.75 11.69 36.77
C ALA A 408 1.23 10.36 37.35
N GLN A 409 1.94 10.44 38.44
CA GLN A 409 2.43 9.29 39.18
C GLN A 409 1.36 8.82 40.18
N SER A 410 1.06 7.52 40.17
CA SER A 410 0.15 6.95 41.15
C SER A 410 0.76 6.87 42.55
N GLU A 411 -0.03 6.98 43.60
CA GLU A 411 0.40 6.71 44.98
C GLU A 411 0.77 5.25 45.19
N HIS A 412 0.22 4.34 44.40
CA HIS A 412 0.44 2.88 44.47
C HIS A 412 1.24 2.38 43.26
N ARG A 413 2.39 3.02 42.99
CA ARG A 413 3.25 2.65 41.86
C ARG A 413 3.92 1.29 42.05
N GLN A 414 3.82 0.43 41.05
CA GLN A 414 4.56 -0.83 41.03
C GLN A 414 5.61 -0.77 39.88
N ARG A 415 6.87 -1.03 40.24
CA ARG A 415 7.97 -1.04 39.26
C ARG A 415 7.81 -2.19 38.28
N ILE A 416 7.98 -1.90 36.99
CA ILE A 416 7.98 -2.91 35.93
C ILE A 416 9.34 -3.58 35.90
N GLN A 417 9.35 -4.90 35.96
CA GLN A 417 10.56 -5.71 35.94
C GLN A 417 10.50 -6.77 34.83
N MET A 418 11.61 -6.96 34.13
CA MET A 418 11.75 -8.06 33.19
C MET A 418 11.68 -9.39 33.95
N PRO A 419 10.81 -10.34 33.55
CA PRO A 419 10.77 -11.65 34.20
C PRO A 419 12.07 -12.41 33.97
N ALA A 420 12.62 -13.01 35.01
CA ALA A 420 13.83 -13.85 34.93
C ALA A 420 13.57 -15.14 34.13
N ARG A 421 12.33 -15.58 34.05
CA ARG A 421 11.90 -16.74 33.28
C ARG A 421 10.84 -16.38 32.25
N CYS A 422 10.90 -17.03 31.10
CA CYS A 422 9.94 -16.85 30.03
C CYS A 422 8.53 -17.19 30.51
N PRO A 423 7.55 -16.30 30.31
CA PRO A 423 6.16 -16.55 30.76
C PRO A 423 5.50 -17.76 30.07
N ILE A 424 6.05 -18.21 28.92
CA ILE A 424 5.47 -19.29 28.12
C ILE A 424 6.14 -20.65 28.43
N CYS A 425 7.48 -20.72 28.42
CA CYS A 425 8.20 -22.01 28.51
C CYS A 425 9.07 -22.15 29.76
N GLN A 426 9.10 -21.15 30.64
CA GLN A 426 9.88 -21.10 31.86
C GLN A 426 11.42 -21.19 31.69
N SER A 427 11.92 -21.16 30.47
CA SER A 427 13.34 -21.02 30.17
C SER A 427 13.89 -19.68 30.64
N GLU A 428 15.19 -19.58 30.85
CA GLU A 428 15.83 -18.34 31.25
C GLU A 428 15.65 -17.20 30.22
N VAL A 429 15.54 -15.98 30.74
CA VAL A 429 15.49 -14.77 29.94
C VAL A 429 16.79 -14.00 30.15
N ASN A 430 17.58 -13.86 29.08
CA ASN A 430 18.88 -13.22 29.11
C ASN A 430 18.91 -11.95 28.30
N ARG A 431 19.59 -10.90 28.80
CA ARG A 431 19.90 -9.70 28.02
C ARG A 431 21.05 -10.03 27.06
N ILE A 432 20.93 -9.58 25.82
CA ILE A 432 22.01 -9.73 24.84
C ILE A 432 22.98 -8.58 25.05
N ASP A 433 24.27 -8.92 25.16
CA ASP A 433 25.33 -7.92 25.31
C ASP A 433 25.26 -6.87 24.20
N ASN A 434 25.31 -5.61 24.61
CA ASN A 434 25.20 -4.43 23.75
C ASN A 434 23.86 -4.26 23.00
N GLN A 435 22.78 -4.94 23.42
CA GLN A 435 21.43 -4.75 22.87
C GLN A 435 20.42 -4.40 23.97
N ALA A 436 19.40 -3.61 23.59
CA ALA A 436 18.26 -3.30 24.48
C ALA A 436 17.31 -4.50 24.66
N ALA A 437 17.54 -5.60 23.94
CA ALA A 437 16.63 -6.73 23.85
C ALA A 437 16.94 -7.81 24.90
N TYR A 438 15.88 -8.32 25.55
CA TYR A 438 15.91 -9.54 26.36
C TYR A 438 15.32 -10.69 25.57
N ARG A 439 15.92 -11.90 25.68
CA ARG A 439 15.51 -13.07 24.93
C ARG A 439 15.29 -14.28 25.82
N CYS A 440 14.22 -15.01 25.50
CA CYS A 440 13.99 -16.35 26.00
C CYS A 440 14.98 -17.34 25.36
N SER A 441 15.72 -18.08 26.16
CA SER A 441 16.68 -19.11 25.72
C SER A 441 16.00 -20.38 25.21
N GLY A 442 14.69 -20.55 25.37
CA GLY A 442 13.94 -21.78 25.07
C GLY A 442 13.89 -22.21 23.60
N GLY A 443 14.20 -21.32 22.66
CA GLY A 443 14.30 -21.68 21.22
C GLY A 443 13.10 -22.52 20.72
N LEU A 444 13.41 -23.72 20.24
CA LEU A 444 12.41 -24.69 19.75
C LEU A 444 11.55 -25.36 20.84
N ILE A 445 11.85 -25.14 22.14
CA ILE A 445 11.03 -25.64 23.24
C ILE A 445 9.94 -24.64 23.58
N CYS A 446 10.12 -23.38 23.22
CA CYS A 446 9.17 -22.30 23.52
C CYS A 446 8.00 -22.30 22.53
N GLY A 447 6.81 -22.66 22.99
CA GLY A 447 5.59 -22.68 22.16
C GLY A 447 5.29 -21.36 21.44
N ALA A 448 5.55 -20.22 22.10
CA ALA A 448 5.39 -18.90 21.44
C ALA A 448 6.39 -18.69 20.29
N GLN A 449 7.63 -19.12 20.43
CA GLN A 449 8.62 -19.00 19.35
C GLN A 449 8.26 -19.93 18.17
N ILE A 450 7.74 -21.13 18.47
CA ILE A 450 7.25 -22.07 17.44
C ILE A 450 6.06 -21.45 16.71
N ALA A 451 5.04 -20.95 17.43
CA ALA A 451 3.86 -20.35 16.84
C ALA A 451 4.23 -19.15 15.95
N GLU A 452 5.07 -18.25 16.42
CA GLU A 452 5.52 -17.07 15.64
C GLU A 452 6.36 -17.45 14.40
N ARG A 453 7.16 -18.53 14.47
CA ARG A 453 7.86 -19.07 13.28
C ARG A 453 6.87 -19.62 12.26
N ILE A 454 5.85 -20.34 12.69
CA ILE A 454 4.80 -20.89 11.82
C ILE A 454 3.97 -19.75 11.20
N ILE A 455 3.59 -18.75 11.99
CA ILE A 455 2.87 -17.56 11.52
C ILE A 455 3.68 -16.82 10.45
N TYR A 456 4.97 -16.61 10.70
CA TYR A 456 5.86 -15.96 9.72
C TYR A 456 5.97 -16.78 8.44
N TYR A 457 6.22 -18.09 8.57
CA TYR A 457 6.33 -19.00 7.43
C TYR A 457 5.06 -19.01 6.57
N ALA A 458 3.89 -19.05 7.21
CA ALA A 458 2.60 -19.06 6.54
C ALA A 458 2.19 -17.70 5.97
N SER A 459 2.89 -16.60 6.33
CA SER A 459 2.54 -15.23 5.97
C SER A 459 2.53 -14.98 4.46
N ARG A 460 1.88 -13.86 4.06
CA ARG A 460 1.71 -13.46 2.65
C ARG A 460 3.05 -13.28 1.92
N ASP A 461 4.04 -12.74 2.63
CA ASP A 461 5.36 -12.40 2.06
C ASP A 461 6.34 -13.61 2.06
N CYS A 462 5.87 -14.77 2.56
CA CYS A 462 6.59 -16.03 2.61
C CYS A 462 5.87 -17.11 1.79
N MET A 463 5.36 -18.16 2.44
CA MET A 463 4.68 -19.26 1.73
C MET A 463 3.21 -18.99 1.39
N ASN A 464 2.66 -17.85 1.85
CA ASN A 464 1.31 -17.35 1.53
C ASN A 464 0.19 -18.41 1.70
N ILE A 465 0.19 -19.09 2.86
CA ILE A 465 -0.82 -20.12 3.16
C ILE A 465 -2.12 -19.44 3.60
N LYS A 466 -3.03 -19.27 2.65
CA LYS A 466 -4.29 -18.57 2.88
C LYS A 466 -5.14 -19.28 3.93
N GLN A 467 -5.85 -18.48 4.75
CA GLN A 467 -6.76 -18.93 5.81
C GLN A 467 -6.07 -19.64 7.01
N LEU A 468 -4.78 -19.96 6.95
CA LEU A 468 -4.00 -20.42 8.10
C LEU A 468 -3.53 -19.18 8.89
N GLY A 469 -4.48 -18.51 9.58
CA GLY A 469 -4.23 -17.27 10.31
C GLY A 469 -3.64 -17.47 11.70
N ARG A 470 -3.19 -16.37 12.33
CA ARG A 470 -2.55 -16.34 13.65
C ARG A 470 -3.31 -17.13 14.72
N VAL A 471 -4.61 -16.82 14.91
CA VAL A 471 -5.43 -17.45 15.95
C VAL A 471 -5.50 -18.97 15.76
N LEU A 472 -5.69 -19.45 14.53
CA LEU A 472 -5.74 -20.88 14.24
C LEU A 472 -4.39 -21.57 14.51
N ILE A 473 -3.27 -20.93 14.14
CA ILE A 473 -1.93 -21.45 14.40
C ILE A 473 -1.66 -21.53 15.91
N GLU A 474 -1.98 -20.45 16.65
CA GLU A 474 -1.79 -20.41 18.10
C GLU A 474 -2.58 -21.53 18.79
N THR A 475 -3.86 -21.68 18.44
CA THR A 475 -4.72 -22.76 18.98
C THR A 475 -4.15 -24.16 18.67
N LEU A 476 -3.69 -24.40 17.44
CA LEU A 476 -3.11 -25.70 17.06
C LEU A 476 -1.75 -25.95 17.75
N CYS A 477 -0.98 -24.91 18.03
CA CYS A 477 0.25 -25.01 18.81
C CYS A 477 -0.05 -25.30 20.28
N GLU A 478 -1.03 -24.64 20.89
CA GLU A 478 -1.47 -24.90 22.28
C GLU A 478 -1.98 -26.32 22.46
N GLN A 479 -2.64 -26.88 21.47
CA GLN A 479 -3.08 -28.28 21.46
C GLN A 479 -1.96 -29.29 21.13
N GLY A 480 -0.72 -28.82 20.87
CA GLY A 480 0.42 -29.66 20.52
C GLY A 480 0.38 -30.29 19.12
N VAL A 481 -0.58 -29.90 18.27
CA VAL A 481 -0.74 -30.39 16.90
C VAL A 481 0.34 -29.78 16.00
N LEU A 482 0.59 -28.45 16.14
CA LEU A 482 1.66 -27.74 15.45
C LEU A 482 2.84 -27.55 16.41
N ASN A 483 3.88 -28.35 16.27
CA ASN A 483 5.12 -28.29 17.06
C ASN A 483 6.35 -27.89 16.23
N SER A 484 6.19 -27.70 14.93
CA SER A 484 7.24 -27.25 14.00
C SER A 484 6.62 -26.71 12.72
N VAL A 485 7.39 -25.97 11.93
CA VAL A 485 6.94 -25.48 10.61
C VAL A 485 6.59 -26.65 9.68
N ALA A 486 7.34 -27.74 9.69
CA ALA A 486 7.06 -28.92 8.87
C ALA A 486 5.77 -29.65 9.27
N ALA A 487 5.27 -29.46 10.49
CA ALA A 487 4.00 -30.04 10.93
C ALA A 487 2.78 -29.47 10.18
N ILE A 488 2.89 -28.27 9.60
CA ILE A 488 1.83 -27.67 8.75
C ILE A 488 1.40 -28.65 7.65
N TYR A 489 2.36 -29.31 7.01
CA TYR A 489 2.13 -30.19 5.87
C TYR A 489 1.61 -31.58 6.27
N ARG A 490 1.47 -31.85 7.57
CA ARG A 490 0.88 -33.10 8.12
C ARG A 490 -0.51 -32.91 8.71
N LEU A 491 -1.05 -31.66 8.69
CA LEU A 491 -2.39 -31.37 9.18
C LEU A 491 -3.45 -32.16 8.41
N THR A 492 -4.47 -32.62 9.12
CA THR A 492 -5.62 -33.34 8.59
C THR A 492 -6.91 -32.51 8.73
N ILE A 493 -7.98 -32.93 8.02
CA ILE A 493 -9.31 -32.33 8.18
C ILE A 493 -9.76 -32.41 9.65
N ALA A 494 -9.52 -33.55 10.31
CA ALA A 494 -9.92 -33.77 11.69
C ALA A 494 -9.21 -32.82 12.67
N ASP A 495 -7.94 -32.47 12.42
CA ASP A 495 -7.19 -31.54 13.27
C ASP A 495 -7.77 -30.13 13.26
N ILE A 496 -8.31 -29.70 12.12
CA ILE A 496 -8.86 -28.36 11.95
C ILE A 496 -10.35 -28.31 12.28
N ALA A 497 -11.14 -29.29 11.80
CA ALA A 497 -12.58 -29.28 11.92
C ALA A 497 -13.09 -29.42 13.38
N ARG A 498 -12.27 -29.97 14.28
CA ARG A 498 -12.59 -30.10 15.71
C ARG A 498 -12.50 -28.78 16.48
N LEU A 499 -11.93 -27.74 15.87
CA LEU A 499 -11.79 -26.43 16.52
C LEU A 499 -13.09 -25.62 16.40
N ASP A 500 -13.42 -24.89 17.45
CA ASP A 500 -14.59 -24.02 17.47
C ASP A 500 -14.59 -23.04 16.31
N GLY A 501 -15.72 -22.93 15.61
CA GLY A 501 -15.89 -22.07 14.45
C GLY A 501 -15.24 -22.59 13.15
N GLN A 502 -14.65 -23.80 13.16
CA GLN A 502 -14.05 -24.43 11.97
C GLN A 502 -14.89 -25.62 11.52
N GLY A 503 -15.47 -25.57 10.33
CA GLY A 503 -16.18 -26.71 9.75
C GLY A 503 -15.34 -27.43 8.70
N GLU A 504 -15.76 -28.64 8.28
CA GLU A 504 -15.06 -29.46 7.27
C GLU A 504 -14.78 -28.72 5.96
N LYS A 505 -15.74 -27.87 5.51
CA LYS A 505 -15.56 -27.04 4.29
C LYS A 505 -14.40 -26.06 4.42
N ASN A 506 -14.22 -25.47 5.61
CA ASN A 506 -13.13 -24.54 5.85
C ASN A 506 -11.80 -25.31 6.02
N ALA A 507 -11.81 -26.41 6.74
CA ALA A 507 -10.66 -27.30 6.86
C ALA A 507 -10.14 -27.75 5.49
N THR A 508 -11.03 -28.17 4.58
CA THR A 508 -10.67 -28.55 3.21
C THR A 508 -10.02 -27.43 2.43
N LYS A 509 -10.52 -26.17 2.57
CA LYS A 509 -9.91 -24.99 1.90
C LYS A 509 -8.51 -24.68 2.46
N ILE A 510 -8.32 -24.80 3.77
CA ILE A 510 -7.02 -24.59 4.41
C ILE A 510 -6.01 -25.64 3.94
N LEU A 511 -6.40 -26.91 3.90
CA LEU A 511 -5.53 -27.99 3.41
C LEU A 511 -5.19 -27.83 1.93
N ALA A 512 -6.13 -27.39 1.10
CA ALA A 512 -5.86 -27.04 -0.30
C ALA A 512 -4.84 -25.88 -0.41
N ALA A 513 -4.93 -24.86 0.46
CA ALA A 513 -3.97 -23.76 0.48
C ALA A 513 -2.59 -24.23 0.96
N ILE A 514 -2.53 -25.13 1.94
CA ILE A 514 -1.29 -25.75 2.40
C ILE A 514 -0.65 -26.56 1.26
N ASP A 515 -1.42 -27.37 0.55
CA ASP A 515 -0.90 -28.15 -0.57
C ASP A 515 -0.39 -27.26 -1.71
N ALA A 516 -1.15 -26.21 -2.06
CA ALA A 516 -0.75 -25.23 -3.07
C ALA A 516 0.57 -24.50 -2.69
N SER A 517 0.85 -24.30 -1.41
CA SER A 517 2.06 -23.63 -0.93
C SER A 517 3.34 -24.47 -1.10
N LYS A 518 3.23 -25.77 -1.33
CA LYS A 518 4.38 -26.64 -1.61
C LYS A 518 5.13 -26.22 -2.87
N LYS A 519 4.44 -25.67 -3.86
CA LYS A 519 5.05 -25.10 -5.05
C LYS A 519 5.37 -23.62 -4.81
N THR A 520 6.65 -23.32 -4.66
CA THR A 520 7.14 -21.98 -4.32
C THR A 520 8.30 -21.56 -5.25
N THR A 521 9.04 -20.50 -4.88
CA THR A 521 10.33 -20.13 -5.48
C THR A 521 11.45 -20.29 -4.47
N PHE A 522 12.70 -20.45 -4.95
CA PHE A 522 13.83 -20.60 -4.04
C PHE A 522 14.00 -19.37 -3.15
N SER A 523 13.80 -18.17 -3.70
CA SER A 523 13.87 -16.91 -2.95
C SER A 523 12.79 -16.80 -1.85
N LEU A 524 11.54 -17.16 -2.14
CA LEU A 524 10.47 -17.17 -1.14
C LEU A 524 10.70 -18.22 -0.05
N PHE A 525 11.19 -19.41 -0.42
CA PHE A 525 11.57 -20.42 0.54
C PHE A 525 12.66 -19.93 1.50
N LEU A 526 13.72 -19.28 0.98
CA LEU A 526 14.76 -18.67 1.82
C LEU A 526 14.23 -17.58 2.73
N THR A 527 13.34 -16.74 2.24
CA THR A 527 12.64 -15.72 3.06
C THR A 527 11.86 -16.40 4.18
N ALA A 528 11.11 -17.46 3.86
CA ALA A 528 10.26 -18.18 4.80
C ALA A 528 11.04 -18.90 5.90
N LEU A 529 12.29 -19.31 5.64
CA LEU A 529 13.17 -19.87 6.69
C LEU A 529 13.48 -18.86 7.81
N GLY A 530 13.36 -17.56 7.53
CA GLY A 530 13.50 -16.50 8.53
C GLY A 530 14.92 -16.35 9.07
N ILE A 531 15.91 -16.51 8.22
CA ILE A 531 17.32 -16.29 8.55
C ILE A 531 17.50 -14.82 8.96
N SER A 532 18.21 -14.58 10.07
CA SER A 532 18.42 -13.23 10.62
C SER A 532 19.12 -12.34 9.60
N GLU A 533 18.65 -11.08 9.44
CA GLU A 533 19.16 -10.10 8.46
C GLU A 533 18.99 -10.49 6.98
N VAL A 534 18.25 -11.57 6.68
CA VAL A 534 17.89 -11.95 5.32
C VAL A 534 16.41 -11.60 5.09
N GLY A 535 16.16 -10.46 4.44
CA GLY A 535 14.84 -10.06 3.98
C GLY A 535 14.56 -10.54 2.55
N GLU A 536 13.43 -10.13 1.98
CA GLU A 536 12.99 -10.54 0.63
C GLU A 536 14.04 -10.26 -0.46
N GLU A 537 14.62 -9.05 -0.49
CA GLU A 537 15.64 -8.68 -1.49
C GLU A 537 16.96 -9.47 -1.28
N GLY A 538 17.41 -9.61 -0.03
CA GLY A 538 18.56 -10.44 0.30
C GLY A 538 18.37 -11.88 -0.13
N ALA A 539 17.20 -12.47 0.12
CA ALA A 539 16.85 -13.83 -0.31
C ALA A 539 16.86 -13.99 -1.84
N LYS A 540 16.37 -12.97 -2.59
CA LYS A 540 16.45 -12.95 -4.07
C LYS A 540 17.89 -12.94 -4.57
N ASN A 541 18.75 -12.12 -3.96
CA ASN A 541 20.16 -12.04 -4.33
C ASN A 541 20.89 -13.36 -4.04
N ILE A 542 20.63 -13.97 -2.89
CA ILE A 542 21.19 -15.28 -2.49
C ILE A 542 20.70 -16.36 -3.46
N ALA A 543 19.39 -16.41 -3.76
CA ALA A 543 18.83 -17.39 -4.69
C ALA A 543 19.41 -17.27 -6.09
N ARG A 544 19.62 -16.04 -6.57
CA ARG A 544 20.23 -15.76 -7.88
C ARG A 544 21.68 -16.19 -7.93
N TYR A 545 22.45 -15.98 -6.86
CA TYR A 545 23.87 -16.30 -6.80
C TYR A 545 24.10 -17.82 -6.71
N PHE A 546 23.47 -18.49 -5.73
CA PHE A 546 23.70 -19.91 -5.47
C PHE A 546 22.88 -20.86 -6.35
N LYS A 547 21.73 -20.40 -6.89
CA LYS A 547 20.81 -21.14 -7.76
C LYS A 547 20.18 -22.39 -7.12
N ASN A 548 20.88 -23.07 -6.21
CA ASN A 548 20.39 -24.26 -5.51
C ASN A 548 20.76 -24.27 -4.02
N LEU A 549 19.99 -25.01 -3.26
CA LEU A 549 20.11 -25.09 -1.81
C LEU A 549 21.40 -25.79 -1.36
N THR A 550 21.88 -26.77 -2.11
CA THR A 550 23.09 -27.55 -1.74
C THR A 550 24.32 -26.65 -1.75
N ALA A 551 24.48 -25.83 -2.77
CA ALA A 551 25.58 -24.87 -2.85
C ALA A 551 25.53 -23.85 -1.69
N LEU A 552 24.32 -23.37 -1.35
CA LEU A 552 24.15 -22.42 -0.23
C LEU A 552 24.45 -23.07 1.14
N ARG A 553 24.05 -24.32 1.37
CA ARG A 553 24.33 -25.06 2.61
C ARG A 553 25.83 -25.24 2.90
N THR A 554 26.64 -25.34 1.87
CA THR A 554 28.09 -25.60 1.98
C THR A 554 28.92 -24.32 1.81
N ALA A 555 28.30 -23.18 1.62
CA ALA A 555 28.97 -21.91 1.41
C ALA A 555 29.70 -21.43 2.67
N ASP A 556 30.96 -21.04 2.50
CA ASP A 556 31.73 -20.37 3.55
C ASP A 556 31.40 -18.85 3.59
N ILE A 557 31.91 -18.18 4.62
CA ILE A 557 31.65 -16.73 4.81
C ILE A 557 32.24 -15.92 3.65
N GLU A 558 33.38 -16.32 3.08
CA GLU A 558 34.02 -15.60 1.99
C GLU A 558 33.16 -15.64 0.71
N THR A 559 32.61 -16.80 0.39
CA THR A 559 31.69 -16.98 -0.74
C THR A 559 30.38 -16.19 -0.51
N LEU A 560 29.85 -16.19 0.71
CA LEU A 560 28.64 -15.44 1.06
C LEU A 560 28.81 -13.92 0.93
N LEU A 561 30.02 -13.40 1.18
CA LEU A 561 30.34 -11.98 1.00
C LEU A 561 30.40 -11.55 -0.48
N GLN A 562 30.45 -12.48 -1.44
CA GLN A 562 30.38 -12.17 -2.86
C GLN A 562 28.94 -11.90 -3.35
N VAL A 563 27.93 -12.24 -2.54
CA VAL A 563 26.53 -12.01 -2.88
C VAL A 563 26.22 -10.51 -2.75
N PRO A 564 25.61 -9.87 -3.75
CA PRO A 564 25.22 -8.46 -3.65
C PRO A 564 24.34 -8.19 -2.41
N ASP A 565 24.59 -7.09 -1.72
CA ASP A 565 23.90 -6.64 -0.50
C ASP A 565 24.02 -7.58 0.71
N VAL A 566 24.92 -8.57 0.68
CA VAL A 566 25.25 -9.41 1.84
C VAL A 566 26.51 -8.86 2.53
N GLY A 567 26.32 -8.22 3.68
CA GLY A 567 27.40 -7.72 4.54
C GLY A 567 27.94 -8.80 5.50
N ALA A 568 29.02 -8.46 6.22
CA ALA A 568 29.68 -9.37 7.15
C ALA A 568 28.76 -9.96 8.24
N VAL A 569 27.80 -9.18 8.74
CA VAL A 569 26.82 -9.64 9.74
C VAL A 569 25.87 -10.66 9.12
N THR A 570 25.32 -10.34 7.94
CA THR A 570 24.40 -11.23 7.21
C THR A 570 25.08 -12.54 6.81
N ALA A 571 26.30 -12.48 6.28
CA ALA A 571 27.07 -13.66 5.91
C ALA A 571 27.33 -14.60 7.11
N LYS A 572 27.69 -14.03 8.27
CA LYS A 572 27.84 -14.80 9.53
C LYS A 572 26.54 -15.45 9.96
N ASN A 573 25.40 -14.74 9.86
CA ASN A 573 24.09 -15.26 10.24
C ASN A 573 23.65 -16.40 9.32
N ILE A 574 23.88 -16.29 8.01
CA ILE A 574 23.58 -17.35 7.04
C ILE A 574 24.43 -18.58 7.33
N HIS A 575 25.72 -18.42 7.45
CA HIS A 575 26.65 -19.53 7.78
C HIS A 575 26.28 -20.21 9.10
N ALA A 576 26.00 -19.44 10.17
CA ALA A 576 25.59 -19.97 11.46
C ALA A 576 24.24 -20.74 11.37
N PHE A 577 23.31 -20.24 10.55
CA PHE A 577 22.01 -20.89 10.35
C PHE A 577 22.17 -22.28 9.72
N PHE A 578 22.94 -22.42 8.65
CA PHE A 578 23.19 -23.71 7.98
C PHE A 578 24.16 -24.62 8.72
N SER A 579 24.96 -24.08 9.64
CA SER A 579 25.83 -24.90 10.53
C SER A 579 25.04 -25.60 11.65
N GLN A 580 23.81 -25.16 11.94
CA GLN A 580 22.95 -25.79 12.95
C GLN A 580 22.25 -27.03 12.39
N GLN A 581 22.39 -28.17 13.09
CA GLN A 581 21.80 -29.43 12.66
C GLN A 581 20.27 -29.38 12.64
N GLU A 582 19.65 -28.72 13.61
CA GLU A 582 18.21 -28.59 13.76
C GLU A 582 17.57 -27.82 12.57
N ASN A 583 18.25 -26.80 12.09
CA ASN A 583 17.78 -26.03 10.91
C ASN A 583 17.86 -26.88 9.64
N ASN A 584 18.93 -27.66 9.48
CA ASN A 584 19.04 -28.58 8.34
C ASN A 584 17.98 -29.69 8.41
N GLN A 585 17.72 -30.26 9.58
CA GLN A 585 16.65 -31.25 9.79
C GLN A 585 15.27 -30.67 9.47
N LEU A 586 15.00 -29.39 9.84
CA LEU A 586 13.76 -28.70 9.48
C LEU A 586 13.63 -28.56 7.96
N ILE A 587 14.69 -28.13 7.30
CA ILE A 587 14.71 -27.99 5.83
C ILE A 587 14.47 -29.34 5.16
N ASP A 588 15.13 -30.38 5.60
CA ASP A 588 14.97 -31.75 5.05
C ASP A 588 13.54 -32.27 5.27
N ALA A 589 12.93 -31.96 6.41
CA ALA A 589 11.53 -32.30 6.70
C ALA A 589 10.54 -31.54 5.79
N LEU A 590 10.83 -30.27 5.46
CA LEU A 590 10.01 -29.48 4.53
C LEU A 590 10.12 -30.02 3.10
N LEU A 591 11.31 -30.37 2.64
CA LEU A 591 11.52 -31.00 1.34
C LEU A 591 10.85 -32.38 1.25
N ALA A 592 10.97 -33.19 2.31
CA ALA A 592 10.29 -34.49 2.41
C ALA A 592 8.76 -34.37 2.42
N ALA A 593 8.21 -33.26 2.95
CA ALA A 593 6.79 -32.95 2.91
C ALA A 593 6.30 -32.51 1.52
N GLY A 594 7.21 -32.37 0.54
CA GLY A 594 6.91 -32.03 -0.84
C GLY A 594 7.05 -30.55 -1.21
N VAL A 595 7.66 -29.73 -0.34
CA VAL A 595 8.00 -28.34 -0.71
C VAL A 595 9.07 -28.37 -1.78
N HIS A 596 8.83 -27.72 -2.91
CA HIS A 596 9.72 -27.71 -4.05
C HIS A 596 9.60 -26.40 -4.85
N TRP A 597 10.62 -26.11 -5.61
CA TRP A 597 10.64 -25.02 -6.60
C TRP A 597 11.29 -25.54 -7.88
N ASN A 598 10.86 -24.98 -9.00
CA ASN A 598 11.57 -25.20 -10.24
C ASN A 598 12.93 -24.48 -10.14
N GLU A 599 14.01 -25.13 -10.57
CA GLU A 599 15.25 -24.41 -10.81
C GLU A 599 14.90 -23.28 -11.78
N GLU A 600 14.95 -22.04 -11.29
CA GLU A 600 14.83 -20.90 -12.17
C GLU A 600 16.04 -20.99 -13.08
N ASN A 601 15.83 -21.25 -14.36
CA ASN A 601 16.84 -21.12 -15.37
C ASN A 601 17.20 -19.62 -15.43
N PHE A 602 18.08 -19.20 -14.55
CA PHE A 602 18.86 -18.00 -14.76
C PHE A 602 19.85 -18.32 -15.89
N GLU A 603 19.37 -18.28 -17.14
CA GLU A 603 20.31 -18.15 -18.24
C GLU A 603 21.22 -16.98 -17.86
N PRO A 604 22.55 -17.15 -17.92
CA PRO A 604 23.43 -16.03 -17.70
C PRO A 604 23.05 -15.00 -18.75
N ARG A 605 22.30 -13.97 -18.34
CA ARG A 605 22.07 -12.83 -19.22
C ARG A 605 23.46 -12.38 -19.61
N TYR A 606 23.71 -12.40 -20.89
CA TYR A 606 24.94 -11.81 -21.45
C TYR A 606 25.02 -10.38 -20.89
N THR A 607 25.99 -10.15 -20.00
CA THR A 607 26.18 -8.88 -19.31
C THR A 607 27.49 -8.24 -19.74
N PRO A 608 27.55 -7.72 -20.99
CA PRO A 608 28.77 -7.20 -21.60
C PRO A 608 29.37 -6.01 -20.87
N LEU A 609 28.57 -5.34 -20.02
CA LEU A 609 29.00 -4.18 -19.24
C LEU A 609 29.20 -4.53 -17.74
N SER A 610 29.32 -5.81 -17.40
CA SER A 610 29.52 -6.27 -16.02
C SER A 610 30.80 -5.65 -15.42
N GLY A 611 30.64 -5.11 -14.17
CA GLY A 611 31.74 -4.45 -13.46
C GLY A 611 31.97 -2.99 -13.82
N GLN A 612 31.31 -2.46 -14.89
CA GLN A 612 31.41 -1.07 -15.27
C GLN A 612 30.48 -0.16 -14.42
N ILE A 613 30.95 1.04 -14.12
CA ILE A 613 30.18 2.09 -13.43
C ILE A 613 29.93 3.21 -14.45
N TRP A 614 28.66 3.46 -14.70
CA TRP A 614 28.21 4.47 -15.64
C TRP A 614 27.54 5.64 -14.92
N VAL A 615 27.69 6.85 -15.48
CA VAL A 615 27.01 8.06 -14.97
C VAL A 615 26.29 8.74 -16.14
N LEU A 616 25.03 9.14 -15.89
CA LEU A 616 24.21 9.85 -16.88
C LEU A 616 24.17 11.34 -16.51
N THR A 617 24.45 12.23 -17.48
CA THR A 617 24.42 13.69 -17.28
C THR A 617 23.82 14.41 -18.48
N GLY A 618 23.29 15.61 -18.31
CA GLY A 618 22.64 16.39 -19.38
C GLY A 618 21.23 15.87 -19.73
N THR A 619 20.60 16.51 -20.71
CA THR A 619 19.29 16.12 -21.25
C THR A 619 19.49 15.09 -22.35
N LEU A 620 18.91 13.90 -22.18
CA LEU A 620 18.90 12.82 -23.17
C LEU A 620 17.59 12.87 -23.96
N GLN A 621 17.63 12.47 -25.22
CA GLN A 621 16.44 12.27 -26.06
C GLN A 621 15.68 11.01 -25.60
N LEU A 622 16.43 9.95 -25.26
CA LEU A 622 15.86 8.76 -24.64
C LEU A 622 15.48 9.02 -23.17
N PRO A 623 14.36 8.46 -22.68
CA PRO A 623 14.02 8.54 -21.28
C PRO A 623 15.17 7.98 -20.41
N ARG A 624 15.67 8.78 -19.47
CA ARG A 624 16.79 8.37 -18.57
C ARG A 624 16.55 7.01 -17.88
N LYS A 625 15.30 6.69 -17.61
CA LYS A 625 14.90 5.42 -17.00
C LYS A 625 15.20 4.25 -17.95
N VAL A 626 14.86 4.39 -19.22
CA VAL A 626 15.12 3.37 -20.25
C VAL A 626 16.62 3.14 -20.36
N VAL A 627 17.41 4.21 -20.51
CA VAL A 627 18.89 4.13 -20.60
C VAL A 627 19.47 3.45 -19.35
N LYS A 628 19.00 3.83 -18.15
CA LYS A 628 19.45 3.23 -16.90
C LYS A 628 19.11 1.74 -16.83
N GLU A 629 17.85 1.37 -17.10
CA GLU A 629 17.40 -0.03 -17.07
C GLU A 629 18.12 -0.88 -18.09
N THR A 630 18.42 -0.34 -19.27
CA THR A 630 19.20 -1.02 -20.30
C THR A 630 20.63 -1.27 -19.83
N LEU A 631 21.32 -0.26 -19.30
CA LEU A 631 22.67 -0.40 -18.75
C LEU A 631 22.72 -1.42 -17.61
N GLU A 632 21.76 -1.36 -16.68
CA GLU A 632 21.66 -2.29 -15.56
C GLU A 632 21.32 -3.72 -16.03
N THR A 633 20.52 -3.87 -17.08
CA THR A 633 20.24 -5.17 -17.72
C THR A 633 21.49 -5.77 -18.36
N LEU A 634 22.37 -4.93 -18.89
CA LEU A 634 23.66 -5.33 -19.46
C LEU A 634 24.75 -5.53 -18.40
N GLY A 635 24.43 -5.35 -17.11
CA GLY A 635 25.33 -5.61 -15.99
C GLY A 635 26.14 -4.41 -15.48
N ALA A 636 25.91 -3.20 -16.04
CA ALA A 636 26.56 -2.00 -15.54
C ALA A 636 25.89 -1.48 -14.27
N LYS A 637 26.65 -0.83 -13.39
CA LYS A 637 26.14 -0.06 -12.26
C LYS A 637 25.97 1.40 -12.64
N VAL A 638 24.74 1.94 -12.58
CA VAL A 638 24.51 3.38 -12.85
C VAL A 638 24.60 4.17 -11.55
N SER A 639 25.56 5.12 -11.51
CA SER A 639 25.83 5.97 -10.34
C SER A 639 25.31 7.40 -10.56
N GLY A 640 24.94 8.06 -9.48
CA GLY A 640 24.51 9.46 -9.49
C GLY A 640 25.65 10.48 -9.52
N SER A 641 26.89 10.08 -9.25
CA SER A 641 28.08 10.98 -9.22
C SER A 641 29.26 10.37 -9.93
N VAL A 642 30.09 11.22 -10.52
CA VAL A 642 31.35 10.84 -11.17
C VAL A 642 32.44 10.69 -10.10
N SER A 643 33.25 9.64 -10.22
CA SER A 643 34.41 9.38 -9.36
C SER A 643 35.51 8.71 -10.14
N ALA A 644 36.70 8.54 -9.57
CA ALA A 644 37.81 7.81 -10.18
C ALA A 644 37.51 6.34 -10.52
N LYS A 645 36.39 5.80 -9.98
CA LYS A 645 35.89 4.44 -10.29
C LYS A 645 34.84 4.43 -11.40
N THR A 646 34.43 5.58 -11.93
CA THR A 646 33.47 5.68 -13.04
C THR A 646 34.15 5.21 -14.32
N THR A 647 33.50 4.28 -15.02
CA THR A 647 34.04 3.72 -16.28
C THR A 647 33.65 4.58 -17.45
N CYS A 648 32.40 5.04 -17.51
CA CYS A 648 31.91 5.82 -18.66
C CYS A 648 30.83 6.83 -18.19
N VAL A 649 30.83 7.99 -18.86
CA VAL A 649 29.79 9.03 -18.69
C VAL A 649 29.01 9.19 -19.97
N LEU A 650 27.71 8.93 -19.94
CA LEU A 650 26.80 9.26 -21.03
C LEU A 650 26.36 10.71 -20.90
N ALA A 651 26.78 11.58 -21.81
CA ALA A 651 26.51 13.00 -21.80
C ALA A 651 25.46 13.36 -22.87
N GLY A 652 24.31 13.86 -22.43
CA GLY A 652 23.30 14.50 -23.28
C GLY A 652 23.54 16.00 -23.46
N GLU A 653 22.57 16.69 -24.03
CA GLU A 653 22.62 18.15 -24.18
C GLU A 653 22.65 18.87 -22.83
N LEU A 654 23.32 20.03 -22.78
CA LEU A 654 23.44 20.85 -21.53
C LEU A 654 24.03 20.06 -20.34
N ALA A 655 24.95 19.14 -20.60
CA ALA A 655 25.63 18.42 -19.52
C ALA A 655 26.47 19.38 -18.66
N GLY A 656 26.12 19.44 -17.35
CA GLY A 656 26.71 20.38 -16.39
C GLY A 656 28.01 19.89 -15.70
N SER A 657 28.11 20.13 -14.38
CA SER A 657 29.29 19.88 -13.54
C SER A 657 29.85 18.45 -13.61
N LYS A 658 29.03 17.44 -13.85
CA LYS A 658 29.46 16.03 -13.97
C LYS A 658 30.30 15.77 -15.23
N LEU A 659 30.02 16.48 -16.34
CA LEU A 659 30.83 16.39 -17.54
C LEU A 659 32.23 16.95 -17.31
N LEU A 660 32.33 18.13 -16.69
CA LEU A 660 33.62 18.73 -16.33
C LEU A 660 34.40 17.83 -15.35
N GLN A 661 33.72 17.22 -14.40
CA GLN A 661 34.36 16.29 -13.46
C GLN A 661 34.87 15.02 -14.16
N ALA A 662 34.14 14.49 -15.14
CA ALA A 662 34.55 13.34 -15.94
C ALA A 662 35.81 13.69 -16.78
N GLN A 663 35.83 14.87 -17.39
CA GLN A 663 36.99 15.38 -18.15
C GLN A 663 38.23 15.53 -17.26
N THR A 664 38.03 16.08 -16.04
CA THR A 664 39.14 16.26 -15.08
C THR A 664 39.72 14.92 -14.59
N LEU A 665 38.87 13.91 -14.45
CA LEU A 665 39.25 12.58 -13.97
C LEU A 665 39.70 11.62 -15.10
N GLY A 666 39.62 12.06 -16.36
CA GLY A 666 39.99 11.22 -17.52
C GLY A 666 39.06 10.04 -17.75
N VAL A 667 37.76 10.15 -17.35
CA VAL A 667 36.75 9.14 -17.53
C VAL A 667 36.23 9.17 -18.99
N ASP A 668 35.99 8.03 -19.58
CA ASP A 668 35.40 7.94 -20.94
C ASP A 668 34.05 8.63 -21.01
N ILE A 669 33.87 9.46 -22.05
CA ILE A 669 32.64 10.22 -22.25
C ILE A 669 32.08 9.86 -23.62
N ILE A 670 30.81 9.44 -23.65
CA ILE A 670 30.10 9.16 -24.92
C ILE A 670 28.80 10.01 -24.96
N ASN A 671 28.39 10.33 -26.18
CA ASN A 671 27.09 10.96 -26.41
C ASN A 671 26.01 9.92 -26.70
N GLU A 672 24.76 10.37 -26.83
CA GLU A 672 23.61 9.48 -27.03
C GLU A 672 23.66 8.69 -28.34
N THR A 673 24.20 9.28 -29.41
CA THR A 673 24.40 8.58 -30.71
C THR A 673 25.40 7.44 -30.56
N GLN A 674 26.50 7.68 -29.82
CA GLN A 674 27.52 6.65 -29.56
C GLN A 674 26.97 5.57 -28.62
N PHE A 675 26.10 5.95 -27.65
CA PHE A 675 25.41 5.01 -26.80
C PHE A 675 24.47 4.10 -27.60
N LEU A 676 23.66 4.66 -28.50
CA LEU A 676 22.77 3.87 -29.35
C LEU A 676 23.56 2.93 -30.25
N ALA A 677 24.69 3.39 -30.83
CA ALA A 677 25.59 2.54 -31.62
C ALA A 677 26.14 1.39 -30.77
N LEU A 678 26.52 1.65 -29.51
CA LEU A 678 26.97 0.62 -28.57
C LEU A 678 25.84 -0.38 -28.24
N MET A 679 24.60 0.08 -28.05
CA MET A 679 23.45 -0.80 -27.78
C MET A 679 23.14 -1.71 -28.97
N HIS A 680 23.25 -1.20 -30.18
CA HIS A 680 23.14 -2.00 -31.40
C HIS A 680 24.16 -3.14 -31.47
N THR A 681 25.39 -2.95 -30.94
CA THR A 681 26.37 -4.05 -30.87
C THR A 681 25.97 -5.19 -29.94
N PHE A 682 25.00 -4.94 -29.06
CA PHE A 682 24.42 -5.92 -28.12
C PHE A 682 23.04 -6.41 -28.56
N ASP A 683 22.63 -6.17 -29.81
CA ASP A 683 21.32 -6.49 -30.39
C ASP A 683 20.13 -5.82 -29.63
N ILE A 684 20.37 -4.65 -29.04
CA ILE A 684 19.34 -3.86 -28.34
C ILE A 684 18.95 -2.67 -29.22
N ASN A 685 17.70 -2.63 -29.62
CA ASN A 685 17.06 -1.50 -30.28
C ASN A 685 16.30 -0.65 -29.25
N LEU A 686 16.75 0.59 -29.04
CA LEU A 686 16.18 1.56 -28.09
C LEU A 686 15.42 2.66 -28.82
#